data_c686b0ba1b5e405c19e009a5c3aa2e8a
#
_entry.id   c686b0ba1b5e405c19e009a5c3aa2e8a
#
_cell.length_a   1.000
_cell.length_b   1.000
_cell.length_c   1.000
_cell.angle_alpha   90.00
_cell.angle_beta   90.00
_cell.angle_gamma   90.00
#
_symmetry.space_group_name_H-M   'P 1'
#
loop_
_entity.id
_entity.type
_entity.pdbx_description
1 polymer ?
#
loop_
_entity_poly.entity_id
_entity_poly.type
_entity_poly.pdbx_seq_one_letter_code
_entity_poly.pdbx_strand_id
1 'polypeptide(L)'
;MITLLVLLVLAIAVVLGVPSIRKKVVTRPVFGIFKKILPPLSATEREAMEAGSVWWDGELFRGNPDWKKLHGYGKAELSAEEQAFIDNQVETLLAMVDDFKIVNETKDLPEPVWDYLKKEGFFSLIIPKSYGGREFSAIANSTIVTRIATKSLSVAVTVMVPNSLGPGELLMHYGTQAQKDFWLPGLANGKEVPCFALTGPEAGSDAGAIPDKGIVCKGMHKGEEVLGIRLNWNKRYITLAPRATVLGLAFKLYDPEKLLGDKEELGITCALIPTSHPGVRVGDRHYPMGLAFLNGPTFGKDVFIPLDWIIGGPDYAGRGWRMLVECLSAGRGISLPALGTACGHMASRTVGAYSYVRKQFGMSIGKFEGVQEALARIGGLTYQLEGARRMTAGSLDLGQAPAIVTAISKYHMTEMARQIMDDSMDIHAGRAIQLGPKNYTGYAYMGIPVAITVEGANILTRNLMIFGQGATRCHPYVFAELEAAADTDVERGLEKFDALLMKHIAFGTGNFFGALFQGLTLGQFNSAPVAGETARYYKQLSRMSKGLALCADVSMLMLGGDLKRKEMISARLGDVLSHLYLASSTLKHYEDQGRMVSDLPFVQYAVERNLYLIGKAFEGFFQNFPNKVVGAVLKRVVFPFGVGYKMPADDRCHAICLAMMKPGEFRDRLTALCYVGKDDADPVGLMERAFQAMVSVQPYEKKLVQAQKEGKLPRKMALPELVAAALAASILSKDEADKLLAADALRYEAIQVDNFAPGELEGFSQPHKVDHAA
;
A
#
# COMPACT_ATOMS: atom_id res chain seq x y z
N MET A 1 10.77 -56.50 16.67
CA MET A 1 10.34 -55.20 16.12
C MET A 1 10.48 -54.05 17.13
N ILE A 2 9.93 -54.15 18.34
CA ILE A 2 10.02 -53.10 19.42
C ILE A 2 11.47 -52.85 19.84
N THR A 3 12.26 -53.90 20.08
CA THR A 3 13.67 -53.79 20.47
C THR A 3 14.52 -53.07 19.40
N LEU A 4 14.28 -53.35 18.12
CA LEU A 4 14.98 -52.71 17.01
C LEU A 4 14.61 -51.22 16.91
N LEU A 5 13.33 -50.87 17.17
CA LEU A 5 12.84 -49.50 17.22
C LEU A 5 13.48 -48.71 18.40
N VAL A 6 13.56 -49.36 19.57
CA VAL A 6 14.20 -48.78 20.76
C VAL A 6 15.68 -48.53 20.51
N LEU A 7 16.39 -49.49 19.93
CA LEU A 7 17.82 -49.34 19.57
C LEU A 7 18.05 -48.23 18.54
N LEU A 8 17.17 -48.12 17.55
CA LEU A 8 17.19 -47.01 16.57
C LEU A 8 17.00 -45.66 17.23
N VAL A 9 16.00 -45.55 18.11
CA VAL A 9 15.73 -44.29 18.87
C VAL A 9 16.92 -43.93 19.75
N LEU A 10 17.52 -44.91 20.44
CA LEU A 10 18.73 -44.70 21.25
C LEU A 10 19.94 -44.27 20.39
N ALA A 11 20.14 -44.90 19.24
CA ALA A 11 21.21 -44.52 18.32
C ALA A 11 21.02 -43.08 17.81
N ILE A 12 19.81 -42.71 17.43
CA ILE A 12 19.46 -41.33 17.04
C ILE A 12 19.70 -40.33 18.22
N ALA A 13 19.27 -40.70 19.42
CA ALA A 13 19.49 -39.89 20.61
C ALA A 13 20.98 -39.67 20.92
N VAL A 14 21.81 -40.69 20.75
CA VAL A 14 23.28 -40.59 20.93
C VAL A 14 23.89 -39.72 19.81
N VAL A 15 23.52 -39.95 18.55
CA VAL A 15 24.04 -39.19 17.41
C VAL A 15 23.69 -37.73 17.53
N LEU A 16 22.47 -37.38 17.95
CA LEU A 16 22.03 -35.98 18.09
C LEU A 16 22.44 -35.35 19.41
N GLY A 17 22.50 -36.13 20.50
CA GLY A 17 22.77 -35.64 21.85
C GLY A 17 24.25 -35.43 22.18
N VAL A 18 25.17 -36.18 21.52
CA VAL A 18 26.62 -36.06 21.75
C VAL A 18 27.25 -35.10 20.73
N PRO A 19 27.67 -33.88 21.13
CA PRO A 19 28.11 -32.83 20.21
C PRO A 19 29.25 -33.25 19.27
N SER A 20 30.23 -34.02 19.75
CA SER A 20 31.34 -34.48 18.94
C SER A 20 30.91 -35.47 17.83
N ILE A 21 29.99 -36.39 18.13
CA ILE A 21 29.43 -37.32 17.17
C ILE A 21 28.53 -36.60 16.19
N ARG A 22 27.64 -35.74 16.68
CA ARG A 22 26.72 -34.95 15.87
C ARG A 22 27.46 -34.07 14.87
N LYS A 23 28.45 -33.30 15.32
CA LYS A 23 29.24 -32.42 14.43
C LYS A 23 29.91 -33.23 13.31
N LYS A 24 30.43 -34.40 13.61
CA LYS A 24 31.13 -35.26 12.63
C LYS A 24 30.16 -35.96 11.65
N VAL A 25 29.05 -36.52 12.16
CA VAL A 25 28.17 -37.42 11.40
C VAL A 25 27.02 -36.66 10.74
N VAL A 26 26.52 -35.57 11.35
CA VAL A 26 25.35 -34.82 10.87
C VAL A 26 25.76 -33.44 10.39
N THR A 27 26.31 -32.60 11.26
CA THR A 27 26.46 -31.18 10.98
C THR A 27 27.46 -30.91 9.85
N ARG A 28 28.64 -31.55 9.84
CA ARG A 28 29.67 -31.31 8.79
C ARG A 28 29.20 -31.73 7.40
N PRO A 29 28.54 -32.89 7.19
CA PRO A 29 27.93 -33.23 5.91
C PRO A 29 26.83 -32.25 5.48
N VAL A 30 25.89 -31.90 6.39
CA VAL A 30 24.82 -30.96 6.11
C VAL A 30 25.37 -29.58 5.78
N PHE A 31 26.35 -29.08 6.51
CA PHE A 31 27.04 -27.81 6.25
C PHE A 31 27.70 -27.80 4.86
N GLY A 32 28.35 -28.93 4.45
CA GLY A 32 28.92 -29.04 3.12
C GLY A 32 27.87 -29.05 2.00
N ILE A 33 26.73 -29.71 2.22
CA ILE A 33 25.59 -29.69 1.31
C ILE A 33 24.97 -28.28 1.25
N PHE A 34 24.78 -27.66 2.40
CA PHE A 34 24.20 -26.31 2.55
C PHE A 34 25.03 -25.27 1.77
N LYS A 35 26.36 -25.29 1.91
CA LYS A 35 27.28 -24.44 1.10
C LYS A 35 27.15 -24.63 -0.41
N LYS A 36 26.80 -25.84 -0.87
CA LYS A 36 26.66 -26.14 -2.32
C LYS A 36 25.31 -25.80 -2.89
N ILE A 37 24.25 -25.94 -2.10
CA ILE A 37 22.85 -25.71 -2.55
C ILE A 37 22.49 -24.28 -2.57
N LEU A 38 23.03 -23.46 -1.65
CA LEU A 38 22.75 -22.05 -1.57
C LEU A 38 23.65 -21.26 -2.52
N PRO A 39 23.08 -20.57 -3.52
CA PRO A 39 23.86 -19.68 -4.35
C PRO A 39 24.46 -18.57 -3.45
N PRO A 40 25.69 -18.15 -3.72
CA PRO A 40 26.25 -16.99 -3.03
C PRO A 40 25.32 -15.80 -3.26
N LEU A 41 24.98 -15.09 -2.18
CA LEU A 41 24.24 -13.82 -2.30
C LEU A 41 25.13 -12.84 -3.05
N SER A 42 24.60 -12.17 -4.06
CA SER A 42 25.25 -11.02 -4.67
C SER A 42 25.42 -9.89 -3.64
N ALA A 43 26.33 -8.96 -3.87
CA ALA A 43 26.53 -7.82 -2.98
C ALA A 43 25.20 -7.03 -2.79
N THR A 44 24.48 -6.77 -3.87
CA THR A 44 23.19 -6.07 -3.86
C THR A 44 22.09 -6.86 -3.13
N GLU A 45 22.05 -8.17 -3.26
CA GLU A 45 21.10 -9.00 -2.50
C GLU A 45 21.42 -9.00 -1.01
N ARG A 46 22.70 -9.05 -0.64
CA ARG A 46 23.13 -8.97 0.75
C ARG A 46 22.75 -7.63 1.37
N GLU A 47 23.08 -6.52 0.70
CA GLU A 47 22.69 -5.18 1.15
C GLU A 47 21.17 -5.04 1.30
N ALA A 48 20.39 -5.57 0.34
CA ALA A 48 18.94 -5.57 0.41
C ALA A 48 18.41 -6.42 1.58
N MET A 49 19.11 -7.50 1.96
CA MET A 49 18.72 -8.34 3.10
C MET A 49 19.14 -7.76 4.44
N GLU A 50 20.24 -7.03 4.50
CA GLU A 50 20.72 -6.33 5.70
C GLU A 50 19.93 -5.03 5.95
N ALA A 51 19.38 -4.44 4.90
CA ALA A 51 18.59 -3.22 4.99
C ALA A 51 17.20 -3.46 5.63
N GLY A 52 16.83 -2.64 6.61
CA GLY A 52 15.56 -2.69 7.29
C GLY A 52 15.48 -3.73 8.42
N SER A 53 14.31 -3.86 9.03
CA SER A 53 14.04 -4.73 10.17
C SER A 53 13.00 -5.81 9.87
N VAL A 54 12.99 -6.87 10.68
CA VAL A 54 11.91 -7.85 10.76
C VAL A 54 11.02 -7.47 11.94
N TRP A 55 9.73 -7.37 11.70
CA TRP A 55 8.77 -6.91 12.71
C TRP A 55 7.64 -7.94 12.92
N TRP A 56 6.39 -7.57 12.67
CA TRP A 56 5.24 -8.46 12.84
C TRP A 56 5.20 -9.61 11.82
N ASP A 57 5.76 -9.40 10.65
CA ASP A 57 6.00 -10.42 9.62
C ASP A 57 6.80 -11.63 10.17
N GLY A 58 7.84 -11.36 10.97
CA GLY A 58 8.60 -12.42 11.64
C GLY A 58 7.80 -13.20 12.67
N GLU A 59 6.93 -12.53 13.46
CA GLU A 59 6.03 -13.24 14.39
C GLU A 59 5.06 -14.15 13.65
N LEU A 60 4.51 -13.69 12.53
CA LEU A 60 3.62 -14.50 11.68
C LEU A 60 4.35 -15.68 11.04
N PHE A 61 5.64 -15.53 10.72
CA PHE A 61 6.46 -16.57 10.11
C PHE A 61 6.92 -17.65 11.10
N ARG A 62 6.94 -17.36 12.41
CA ARG A 62 7.33 -18.30 13.48
C ARG A 62 6.34 -19.46 13.69
N GLY A 63 5.12 -19.34 13.18
CA GLY A 63 4.09 -20.37 13.38
C GLY A 63 3.42 -20.36 14.76
N ASN A 64 3.71 -19.38 15.56
CA ASN A 64 3.07 -19.14 16.88
C ASN A 64 3.17 -17.65 17.24
N PRO A 65 2.40 -16.77 16.60
CA PRO A 65 2.49 -15.33 16.81
C PRO A 65 2.08 -14.96 18.22
N ASP A 66 2.85 -14.07 18.84
CA ASP A 66 2.52 -13.47 20.13
C ASP A 66 1.55 -12.31 19.97
N TRP A 67 0.27 -12.61 20.03
CA TRP A 67 -0.81 -11.62 19.89
C TRP A 67 -0.79 -10.54 20.99
N LYS A 68 -0.26 -10.85 22.18
CA LYS A 68 -0.12 -9.83 23.25
C LYS A 68 0.91 -8.78 22.85
N LYS A 69 1.99 -9.20 22.18
CA LYS A 69 2.99 -8.29 21.62
C LYS A 69 2.38 -7.36 20.58
N LEU A 70 1.50 -7.88 19.68
CA LEU A 70 0.79 -7.05 18.71
C LEU A 70 -0.03 -5.95 19.38
N HIS A 71 -0.81 -6.29 20.41
CA HIS A 71 -1.63 -5.33 21.15
C HIS A 71 -0.81 -4.43 22.08
N GLY A 72 0.41 -4.84 22.43
CA GLY A 72 1.35 -4.03 23.18
C GLY A 72 1.99 -2.90 22.36
N TYR A 73 1.96 -2.96 21.03
CA TYR A 73 2.34 -1.83 20.21
C TYR A 73 1.32 -0.69 20.40
N GLY A 74 1.81 0.52 20.64
CA GLY A 74 0.98 1.70 20.81
C GLY A 74 0.04 1.93 19.63
N LYS A 75 -1.06 2.63 19.88
CA LYS A 75 -1.96 3.13 18.85
C LYS A 75 -1.25 4.26 18.08
N ALA A 76 -1.22 4.18 16.77
CA ALA A 76 -0.70 5.27 15.94
C ALA A 76 -1.67 6.47 16.02
N GLU A 77 -1.24 7.55 16.63
CA GLU A 77 -2.04 8.78 16.85
C GLU A 77 -1.30 10.01 16.34
N LEU A 78 -2.06 10.99 15.92
CA LEU A 78 -1.55 12.28 15.51
C LEU A 78 -1.28 13.14 16.75
N SER A 79 -0.21 13.92 16.73
CA SER A 79 -0.01 15.00 17.69
C SER A 79 -1.01 16.13 17.46
N ALA A 80 -1.17 17.02 18.44
CA ALA A 80 -2.04 18.19 18.30
C ALA A 80 -1.61 19.12 17.16
N GLU A 81 -0.30 19.25 16.91
CA GLU A 81 0.24 20.05 15.81
C GLU A 81 -0.08 19.42 14.44
N GLU A 82 0.08 18.13 14.32
CA GLU A 82 -0.24 17.36 13.10
C GLU A 82 -1.73 17.41 12.78
N GLN A 83 -2.58 17.24 13.80
CA GLN A 83 -4.02 17.39 13.64
C GLN A 83 -4.39 18.80 13.21
N ALA A 84 -3.82 19.84 13.85
CA ALA A 84 -4.08 21.23 13.48
C ALA A 84 -3.64 21.55 12.04
N PHE A 85 -2.55 20.96 11.55
CA PHE A 85 -2.12 21.11 10.16
C PHE A 85 -3.15 20.49 9.20
N ILE A 86 -3.70 19.33 9.53
CA ILE A 86 -4.74 18.69 8.73
C ILE A 86 -6.01 19.56 8.73
N ASP A 87 -6.46 20.03 9.89
CA ASP A 87 -7.70 20.78 10.03
C ASP A 87 -7.65 22.18 9.41
N ASN A 88 -6.46 22.76 9.23
CA ASN A 88 -6.30 24.10 8.69
C ASN A 88 -5.63 24.09 7.31
N GLN A 89 -4.35 23.69 7.21
CA GLN A 89 -3.57 23.80 5.98
C GLN A 89 -4.07 22.84 4.90
N VAL A 90 -4.36 21.59 5.26
CA VAL A 90 -4.87 20.61 4.28
C VAL A 90 -6.28 20.98 3.84
N GLU A 91 -7.16 21.40 4.75
CA GLU A 91 -8.52 21.85 4.37
C GLU A 91 -8.50 23.09 3.47
N THR A 92 -7.61 24.06 3.75
CA THR A 92 -7.43 25.23 2.89
C THR A 92 -6.93 24.84 1.50
N LEU A 93 -5.94 23.96 1.42
CA LEU A 93 -5.45 23.42 0.15
C LEU A 93 -6.59 22.79 -0.65
N LEU A 94 -7.38 21.92 -0.01
CA LEU A 94 -8.46 21.20 -0.68
C LEU A 94 -9.57 22.15 -1.16
N ALA A 95 -9.82 23.23 -0.46
CA ALA A 95 -10.76 24.27 -0.92
C ALA A 95 -10.25 25.03 -2.17
N MET A 96 -8.93 25.14 -2.38
CA MET A 96 -8.33 25.76 -3.57
C MET A 96 -8.32 24.85 -4.81
N VAL A 97 -8.47 23.54 -4.62
CA VAL A 97 -8.28 22.54 -5.69
C VAL A 97 -9.57 22.35 -6.49
N ASP A 98 -9.50 22.60 -7.79
CA ASP A 98 -10.47 22.17 -8.80
C ASP A 98 -9.81 21.08 -9.66
N ASP A 99 -10.08 19.83 -9.34
CA ASP A 99 -9.37 18.68 -9.96
C ASP A 99 -9.73 18.53 -11.45
N PHE A 100 -10.96 18.89 -11.83
CA PHE A 100 -11.35 18.87 -13.25
C PHE A 100 -10.54 19.87 -14.09
N LYS A 101 -10.38 21.10 -13.63
CA LYS A 101 -9.55 22.10 -14.30
C LYS A 101 -8.09 21.72 -14.33
N ILE A 102 -7.56 21.23 -13.21
CA ILE A 102 -6.18 20.75 -13.12
C ILE A 102 -5.89 19.68 -14.15
N VAL A 103 -6.78 18.69 -14.28
CA VAL A 103 -6.56 17.55 -15.19
C VAL A 103 -6.87 17.89 -16.65
N ASN A 104 -7.91 18.65 -16.94
CA ASN A 104 -8.37 18.84 -18.32
C ASN A 104 -7.94 20.14 -18.95
N GLU A 105 -7.81 21.22 -18.17
CA GLU A 105 -7.51 22.56 -18.71
C GLU A 105 -6.02 22.89 -18.54
N THR A 106 -5.55 22.98 -17.31
CA THR A 106 -4.16 23.45 -17.03
C THR A 106 -3.10 22.37 -17.22
N LYS A 107 -3.45 21.09 -17.10
CA LYS A 107 -2.51 19.95 -17.11
C LYS A 107 -1.37 20.06 -16.10
N ASP A 108 -1.49 20.96 -15.14
CA ASP A 108 -0.58 21.24 -14.04
C ASP A 108 -1.37 21.86 -12.89
N LEU A 109 -0.79 21.89 -11.70
CA LEU A 109 -1.37 22.64 -10.59
C LEU A 109 -1.27 24.17 -10.89
N PRO A 110 -2.32 24.94 -10.61
CA PRO A 110 -2.24 26.39 -10.72
C PRO A 110 -1.17 26.99 -9.82
N GLU A 111 -0.52 28.08 -10.24
CA GLU A 111 0.54 28.72 -9.46
C GLU A 111 0.13 29.06 -8.00
N PRO A 112 -1.10 29.55 -7.72
CA PRO A 112 -1.50 29.75 -6.32
C PRO A 112 -1.48 28.48 -5.47
N VAL A 113 -1.75 27.31 -6.06
CA VAL A 113 -1.67 26.00 -5.38
C VAL A 113 -0.20 25.63 -5.15
N TRP A 114 0.69 25.82 -6.15
CA TRP A 114 2.13 25.62 -6.00
C TRP A 114 2.71 26.50 -4.90
N ASP A 115 2.37 27.78 -4.88
CA ASP A 115 2.85 28.74 -3.88
C ASP A 115 2.36 28.37 -2.47
N TYR A 116 1.11 27.93 -2.36
CA TYR A 116 0.55 27.49 -1.09
C TYR A 116 1.27 26.23 -0.57
N LEU A 117 1.48 25.22 -1.43
CA LEU A 117 2.19 24.01 -1.06
C LEU A 117 3.60 24.29 -0.54
N LYS A 118 4.34 25.19 -1.20
CA LYS A 118 5.67 25.63 -0.79
C LYS A 118 5.64 26.38 0.53
N LYS A 119 4.82 27.43 0.60
CA LYS A 119 4.72 28.32 1.77
C LYS A 119 4.32 27.58 3.03
N GLU A 120 3.35 26.68 2.94
CA GLU A 120 2.81 25.95 4.09
C GLU A 120 3.61 24.68 4.43
N GLY A 121 4.70 24.39 3.71
CA GLY A 121 5.64 23.30 4.04
C GLY A 121 5.13 21.90 3.71
N PHE A 122 4.27 21.74 2.69
CA PHE A 122 3.82 20.42 2.23
C PHE A 122 4.94 19.56 1.63
N PHE A 123 6.04 20.16 1.19
CA PHE A 123 7.21 19.44 0.66
C PHE A 123 8.22 19.05 1.73
N SER A 124 7.98 19.40 2.98
CA SER A 124 8.91 19.21 4.09
C SER A 124 8.29 18.55 5.32
N LEU A 125 7.27 17.72 5.12
CA LEU A 125 6.58 17.03 6.22
C LEU A 125 7.56 16.21 7.08
N ILE A 126 8.53 15.55 6.46
CA ILE A 126 9.51 14.69 7.13
C ILE A 126 10.81 15.42 7.52
N ILE A 127 11.09 16.61 6.98
CA ILE A 127 12.33 17.34 7.26
C ILE A 127 12.29 17.87 8.70
N PRO A 128 13.40 17.75 9.47
CA PRO A 128 13.46 18.22 10.84
C PRO A 128 13.19 19.74 10.98
N LYS A 129 12.58 20.13 12.09
CA LYS A 129 12.31 21.54 12.43
C LYS A 129 13.56 22.40 12.49
N SER A 130 14.72 21.81 12.84
CA SER A 130 16.02 22.48 12.84
C SER A 130 16.44 23.00 11.49
N TYR A 131 15.90 22.43 10.39
CA TYR A 131 16.11 22.88 9.01
C TYR A 131 14.90 23.62 8.43
N GLY A 132 13.90 23.93 9.25
CA GLY A 132 12.67 24.63 8.84
C GLY A 132 11.56 23.71 8.32
N GLY A 133 11.69 22.40 8.45
CA GLY A 133 10.67 21.44 8.09
C GLY A 133 9.61 21.26 9.17
N ARG A 134 8.68 20.31 8.97
CA ARG A 134 7.58 20.01 9.88
C ARG A 134 7.90 18.93 10.91
N GLU A 135 8.82 18.03 10.59
CA GLU A 135 9.21 16.89 11.45
C GLU A 135 7.98 16.05 11.89
N PHE A 136 7.07 15.81 10.96
CA PHE A 136 5.85 15.06 11.19
C PHE A 136 6.09 13.55 11.15
N SER A 137 5.29 12.82 11.92
CA SER A 137 5.30 11.38 11.99
C SER A 137 4.90 10.70 10.66
N ALA A 138 5.22 9.43 10.51
CA ALA A 138 4.82 8.64 9.36
C ALA A 138 3.28 8.52 9.26
N ILE A 139 2.59 8.41 10.41
CA ILE A 139 1.12 8.40 10.43
C ILE A 139 0.54 9.74 9.98
N ALA A 140 1.15 10.86 10.32
CA ALA A 140 0.73 12.18 9.87
C ALA A 140 0.93 12.36 8.36
N ASN A 141 2.13 12.01 7.85
CA ASN A 141 2.41 12.04 6.41
C ASN A 141 1.40 11.17 5.64
N SER A 142 1.17 9.93 6.08
CA SER A 142 0.18 9.02 5.49
C SER A 142 -1.24 9.61 5.53
N THR A 143 -1.62 10.26 6.63
CA THR A 143 -2.96 10.86 6.79
C THR A 143 -3.16 12.06 5.90
N ILE A 144 -2.16 12.95 5.78
CA ILE A 144 -2.17 14.12 4.90
C ILE A 144 -2.31 13.68 3.44
N VAL A 145 -1.47 12.73 2.99
CA VAL A 145 -1.54 12.21 1.62
C VAL A 145 -2.89 11.54 1.35
N THR A 146 -3.40 10.73 2.28
CA THR A 146 -4.73 10.10 2.16
C THR A 146 -5.82 11.16 2.00
N ARG A 147 -5.84 12.18 2.86
CA ARG A 147 -6.84 13.26 2.82
C ARG A 147 -6.83 13.98 1.49
N ILE A 148 -5.65 14.39 1.00
CA ILE A 148 -5.49 15.08 -0.28
C ILE A 148 -5.95 14.20 -1.45
N ALA A 149 -5.56 12.93 -1.46
CA ALA A 149 -5.88 12.00 -2.53
C ALA A 149 -7.38 11.69 -2.66
N THR A 150 -8.19 11.91 -1.63
CA THR A 150 -9.65 11.76 -1.75
C THR A 150 -10.30 12.82 -2.64
N LYS A 151 -9.62 13.94 -2.89
CA LYS A 151 -10.08 15.00 -3.79
C LYS A 151 -9.27 15.07 -5.09
N SER A 152 -7.92 15.06 -4.98
CA SER A 152 -7.04 15.16 -6.15
C SER A 152 -5.84 14.24 -6.03
N LEU A 153 -5.77 13.27 -6.92
CA LEU A 153 -4.61 12.40 -7.02
C LEU A 153 -3.37 13.18 -7.55
N SER A 154 -3.58 14.16 -8.43
CA SER A 154 -2.49 14.96 -8.99
C SER A 154 -1.78 15.79 -7.91
N VAL A 155 -2.55 16.41 -7.00
CA VAL A 155 -2.00 17.14 -5.85
C VAL A 155 -1.33 16.18 -4.86
N ALA A 156 -1.97 15.05 -4.56
CA ALA A 156 -1.42 14.05 -3.63
C ALA A 156 -0.05 13.51 -4.09
N VAL A 157 0.09 13.16 -5.38
CA VAL A 157 1.37 12.70 -5.93
C VAL A 157 2.43 13.80 -5.89
N THR A 158 2.07 15.06 -6.10
CA THR A 158 2.98 16.20 -6.01
C THR A 158 3.51 16.39 -4.59
N VAL A 159 2.67 16.23 -3.56
CA VAL A 159 3.07 16.31 -2.14
C VAL A 159 3.84 15.06 -1.69
N MET A 160 3.43 13.90 -2.16
CA MET A 160 3.96 12.60 -1.75
C MET A 160 5.46 12.44 -2.07
N VAL A 161 5.89 12.84 -3.27
CA VAL A 161 7.24 12.55 -3.76
C VAL A 161 8.35 13.24 -2.96
N PRO A 162 8.29 14.53 -2.62
CA PRO A 162 9.30 15.16 -1.76
C PRO A 162 9.42 14.48 -0.39
N ASN A 163 8.35 13.90 0.11
CA ASN A 163 8.25 13.30 1.44
C ASN A 163 8.46 11.78 1.47
N SER A 164 8.80 11.14 0.35
CA SER A 164 9.01 9.68 0.30
C SER A 164 10.17 9.26 -0.61
N LEU A 165 10.18 9.74 -1.85
CA LEU A 165 11.17 9.42 -2.88
C LEU A 165 12.12 10.59 -3.17
N GLY A 166 11.99 11.68 -2.44
CA GLY A 166 12.83 12.86 -2.60
C GLY A 166 14.21 12.67 -1.97
N PRO A 167 15.20 13.44 -2.42
CA PRO A 167 16.54 13.42 -1.82
C PRO A 167 16.56 13.84 -0.34
N GLY A 168 15.48 14.44 0.19
CA GLY A 168 15.38 14.82 1.59
C GLY A 168 15.61 13.64 2.55
N GLU A 169 14.94 12.51 2.33
CA GLU A 169 15.11 11.30 3.13
C GLU A 169 16.56 10.77 3.06
N LEU A 170 17.14 10.71 1.86
CA LEU A 170 18.52 10.30 1.67
C LEU A 170 19.51 11.23 2.38
N LEU A 171 19.28 12.54 2.30
CA LEU A 171 20.13 13.54 2.99
C LEU A 171 20.07 13.41 4.50
N MET A 172 18.88 13.24 5.07
CA MET A 172 18.71 13.10 6.53
C MET A 172 19.51 11.92 7.07
N HIS A 173 19.48 10.77 6.37
CA HIS A 173 20.15 9.56 6.81
C HIS A 173 21.64 9.51 6.45
N TYR A 174 22.01 9.97 5.26
CA TYR A 174 23.34 9.74 4.68
C TYR A 174 24.12 11.00 4.33
N GLY A 175 23.45 12.16 4.18
CA GLY A 175 24.10 13.40 3.81
C GLY A 175 25.18 13.82 4.80
N THR A 176 26.29 14.40 4.30
CA THR A 176 27.26 15.10 5.17
C THR A 176 26.58 16.29 5.83
N GLN A 177 27.16 16.79 6.93
CA GLN A 177 26.59 17.97 7.59
C GLN A 177 26.52 19.17 6.63
N ALA A 178 27.55 19.40 5.82
CA ALA A 178 27.57 20.46 4.82
C ALA A 178 26.45 20.30 3.77
N GLN A 179 26.16 19.06 3.32
CA GLN A 179 25.07 18.80 2.39
C GLN A 179 23.69 19.04 3.04
N LYS A 180 23.51 18.62 4.31
CA LYS A 180 22.28 18.87 5.07
C LYS A 180 22.03 20.36 5.24
N ASP A 181 23.04 21.12 5.67
CA ASP A 181 22.95 22.57 5.92
C ASP A 181 22.69 23.35 4.64
N PHE A 182 23.18 22.86 3.50
CA PHE A 182 22.97 23.50 2.20
C PHE A 182 21.60 23.20 1.57
N TRP A 183 21.18 21.92 1.56
CA TRP A 183 20.01 21.49 0.80
C TRP A 183 18.71 21.47 1.61
N LEU A 184 18.74 21.02 2.87
CA LEU A 184 17.50 20.80 3.64
C LEU A 184 16.71 22.09 3.87
N PRO A 185 17.30 23.26 4.14
CA PRO A 185 16.54 24.51 4.26
C PRO A 185 15.84 24.92 2.96
N GLY A 186 16.51 24.71 1.81
CA GLY A 186 15.94 25.00 0.49
C GLY A 186 14.78 24.06 0.13
N LEU A 187 14.89 22.78 0.49
CA LEU A 187 13.80 21.80 0.35
C LEU A 187 12.65 22.12 1.30
N ALA A 188 12.96 22.51 2.54
CA ALA A 188 11.95 22.82 3.55
C ALA A 188 11.07 24.01 3.19
N ASN A 189 11.65 25.08 2.67
CA ASN A 189 10.90 26.29 2.29
C ASN A 189 10.37 26.28 0.85
N GLY A 190 10.55 25.16 0.12
CA GLY A 190 10.06 24.98 -1.25
C GLY A 190 10.82 25.79 -2.32
N LYS A 191 11.97 26.41 -2.00
CA LYS A 191 12.88 27.01 -2.98
C LYS A 191 13.42 25.93 -3.91
N GLU A 192 13.78 24.77 -3.32
CA GLU A 192 14.22 23.61 -4.06
C GLU A 192 13.08 22.62 -4.21
N VAL A 193 12.77 22.24 -5.44
CA VAL A 193 11.80 21.20 -5.79
C VAL A 193 12.57 19.96 -6.20
N PRO A 194 12.50 18.86 -5.44
CA PRO A 194 13.30 17.68 -5.71
C PRO A 194 12.64 16.73 -6.70
N CYS A 195 13.47 16.01 -7.45
CA CYS A 195 13.08 14.75 -8.09
C CYS A 195 14.18 13.71 -7.89
N PHE A 196 13.83 12.41 -8.05
CA PHE A 196 14.81 11.33 -7.94
C PHE A 196 14.78 10.42 -9.18
N ALA A 197 15.90 10.36 -9.90
CA ALA A 197 16.05 9.66 -11.17
C ALA A 197 16.74 8.30 -10.99
N LEU A 198 15.95 7.25 -10.93
CA LEU A 198 16.41 5.85 -10.84
C LEU A 198 16.11 5.08 -12.12
N THR A 199 14.83 5.06 -12.54
CA THR A 199 14.33 4.23 -13.64
C THR A 199 14.76 4.78 -15.00
N GLY A 200 15.24 3.88 -15.87
CA GLY A 200 15.60 4.17 -17.26
C GLY A 200 14.88 3.27 -18.26
N PRO A 201 15.15 3.41 -19.57
CA PRO A 201 14.55 2.57 -20.60
C PRO A 201 14.82 1.08 -20.43
N GLU A 202 16.00 0.70 -19.96
CA GLU A 202 16.46 -0.69 -19.82
C GLU A 202 16.40 -1.23 -18.39
N ALA A 203 16.20 -0.36 -17.40
CA ALA A 203 16.16 -0.72 -15.99
C ALA A 203 14.92 -0.16 -15.29
N GLY A 204 13.97 -1.05 -14.97
CA GLY A 204 12.76 -0.77 -14.20
C GLY A 204 12.73 -1.63 -12.94
N SER A 205 12.15 -2.82 -13.03
CA SER A 205 12.09 -3.78 -11.92
C SER A 205 13.48 -4.28 -11.49
N ASP A 206 14.39 -4.44 -12.43
CA ASP A 206 15.82 -4.67 -12.17
C ASP A 206 16.54 -3.32 -12.03
N ALA A 207 16.31 -2.65 -10.92
CA ALA A 207 16.92 -1.35 -10.64
C ALA A 207 18.44 -1.44 -10.43
N GLY A 208 18.98 -2.61 -10.13
CA GLY A 208 20.42 -2.85 -10.04
C GLY A 208 21.14 -2.89 -11.40
N ALA A 209 20.40 -3.10 -12.50
CA ALA A 209 20.95 -3.20 -13.85
C ALA A 209 21.01 -1.85 -14.62
N ILE A 210 20.87 -0.70 -13.94
CA ILE A 210 20.93 0.61 -14.60
C ILE A 210 22.18 0.73 -15.49
N PRO A 211 22.02 1.17 -16.76
CA PRO A 211 23.14 1.33 -17.69
C PRO A 211 23.86 2.66 -17.53
N ASP A 212 23.30 3.61 -16.81
CA ASP A 212 23.84 4.96 -16.61
C ASP A 212 25.18 4.90 -15.90
N LYS A 213 26.15 5.66 -16.40
CA LYS A 213 27.56 5.57 -15.98
C LYS A 213 28.11 6.91 -15.51
N GLY A 214 28.90 6.83 -14.44
CA GLY A 214 29.81 7.87 -13.99
C GLY A 214 31.23 7.36 -14.03
N ILE A 215 32.13 8.17 -14.56
CA ILE A 215 33.58 7.88 -14.61
C ILE A 215 34.31 8.89 -13.72
N VAL A 216 35.05 8.40 -12.76
CA VAL A 216 35.91 9.26 -11.92
C VAL A 216 37.01 9.86 -12.79
N CYS A 217 37.19 11.19 -12.73
CA CYS A 217 38.17 11.91 -13.51
C CYS A 217 38.44 13.27 -12.89
N LYS A 218 39.49 13.93 -13.34
CA LYS A 218 39.72 15.35 -13.07
C LYS A 218 38.94 16.21 -14.04
N GLY A 219 38.48 17.38 -13.59
CA GLY A 219 37.78 18.34 -14.43
C GLY A 219 37.67 19.71 -13.76
N MET A 220 37.20 20.68 -14.54
CA MET A 220 37.06 22.06 -14.08
C MET A 220 35.73 22.27 -13.39
N HIS A 221 35.75 22.79 -12.16
CA HIS A 221 34.58 23.24 -11.43
C HIS A 221 34.87 24.62 -10.79
N LYS A 222 34.05 25.62 -11.11
CA LYS A 222 34.21 27.01 -10.61
C LYS A 222 35.60 27.61 -10.83
N GLY A 223 36.27 27.21 -11.90
CA GLY A 223 37.58 27.72 -12.27
C GLY A 223 38.78 26.97 -11.69
N GLU A 224 38.54 25.91 -10.90
CA GLU A 224 39.58 25.05 -10.32
C GLU A 224 39.50 23.63 -10.88
N GLU A 225 40.67 22.99 -11.06
CA GLU A 225 40.72 21.57 -11.40
C GLU A 225 40.47 20.75 -10.13
N VAL A 226 39.38 19.99 -10.13
CA VAL A 226 38.99 19.14 -8.99
C VAL A 226 38.81 17.70 -9.44
N LEU A 227 38.89 16.76 -8.50
CA LEU A 227 38.49 15.39 -8.72
C LEU A 227 36.95 15.32 -8.70
N GLY A 228 36.37 14.67 -9.69
CA GLY A 228 34.94 14.59 -9.87
C GLY A 228 34.50 13.38 -10.69
N ILE A 229 33.32 13.47 -11.24
CA ILE A 229 32.67 12.37 -11.99
C ILE A 229 32.12 12.94 -13.28
N ARG A 230 32.39 12.27 -14.40
CA ARG A 230 31.78 12.54 -15.69
C ARG A 230 30.61 11.60 -15.93
N LEU A 231 29.42 12.14 -16.04
CA LEU A 231 28.14 11.41 -16.01
C LEU A 231 27.45 11.39 -17.37
N ASN A 232 26.87 10.22 -17.69
CA ASN A 232 25.95 10.07 -18.82
C ASN A 232 24.75 9.26 -18.35
N TRP A 233 23.52 9.79 -18.57
CA TRP A 233 22.30 9.10 -18.16
C TRP A 233 21.13 9.39 -19.10
N ASN A 234 20.17 8.44 -19.10
CA ASN A 234 18.87 8.54 -19.74
C ASN A 234 17.81 7.94 -18.82
N LYS A 235 17.09 8.81 -18.12
CA LYS A 235 16.05 8.40 -17.14
C LYS A 235 14.67 8.77 -17.63
N ARG A 236 13.65 7.99 -17.20
CA ARG A 236 12.25 8.24 -17.55
C ARG A 236 11.31 7.96 -16.37
N TYR A 237 10.08 8.47 -16.48
CA TYR A 237 9.04 8.32 -15.46
C TYR A 237 9.37 9.04 -14.15
N ILE A 238 10.15 10.11 -14.22
CA ILE A 238 10.62 10.82 -13.03
C ILE A 238 9.58 11.87 -12.63
N THR A 239 8.90 11.61 -11.51
CA THR A 239 7.91 12.53 -10.97
C THR A 239 8.57 13.81 -10.49
N LEU A 240 7.95 14.94 -10.77
CA LEU A 240 8.41 16.32 -10.58
C LEU A 240 9.58 16.76 -11.48
N ALA A 241 10.22 15.89 -12.27
CA ALA A 241 11.33 16.27 -13.13
C ALA A 241 11.08 17.52 -14.00
N PRO A 242 9.86 17.73 -14.58
CA PRO A 242 9.64 18.92 -15.39
C PRO A 242 9.78 20.25 -14.64
N ARG A 243 9.63 20.26 -13.31
CA ARG A 243 9.71 21.46 -12.45
C ARG A 243 10.82 21.38 -11.40
N ALA A 244 11.60 20.30 -11.42
CA ALA A 244 12.62 20.09 -10.41
C ALA A 244 13.76 21.10 -10.54
N THR A 245 14.25 21.58 -9.39
CA THR A 245 15.46 22.42 -9.27
C THR A 245 16.67 21.61 -8.84
N VAL A 246 16.42 20.47 -8.17
CA VAL A 246 17.45 19.51 -7.74
C VAL A 246 17.09 18.08 -8.16
N LEU A 247 18.04 17.42 -8.78
CA LEU A 247 17.95 16.05 -9.26
C LEU A 247 18.80 15.14 -8.37
N GLY A 248 18.16 14.20 -7.66
CA GLY A 248 18.82 13.01 -7.15
C GLY A 248 19.01 12.02 -8.29
N LEU A 249 20.25 11.58 -8.54
CA LEU A 249 20.57 10.67 -9.63
C LEU A 249 21.26 9.41 -9.11
N ALA A 250 20.77 8.24 -9.53
CA ALA A 250 21.44 6.95 -9.33
C ALA A 250 22.12 6.49 -10.62
N PHE A 251 23.40 6.10 -10.52
CA PHE A 251 24.23 5.64 -11.63
C PHE A 251 25.29 4.64 -11.15
N LYS A 252 25.86 3.86 -12.07
CA LYS A 252 27.04 3.02 -11.77
C LYS A 252 28.32 3.84 -11.90
N LEU A 253 29.14 3.79 -10.85
CA LEU A 253 30.41 4.53 -10.79
C LEU A 253 31.57 3.61 -11.10
N TYR A 254 32.45 4.09 -11.98
CA TYR A 254 33.70 3.46 -12.40
C TYR A 254 34.88 4.36 -12.16
N ASP A 255 36.00 3.77 -11.76
CA ASP A 255 37.29 4.45 -11.52
C ASP A 255 38.42 3.73 -12.28
N PRO A 256 38.49 3.84 -13.62
CA PRO A 256 39.49 3.14 -14.42
C PRO A 256 40.93 3.63 -14.16
N GLU A 257 41.07 4.87 -13.70
CA GLU A 257 42.37 5.46 -13.35
C GLU A 257 42.79 5.22 -11.90
N LYS A 258 41.93 4.54 -11.11
CA LYS A 258 42.17 4.22 -9.69
C LYS A 258 42.47 5.44 -8.81
N LEU A 259 41.74 6.51 -9.03
CA LEU A 259 41.90 7.78 -8.32
C LEU A 259 41.30 7.76 -6.92
N LEU A 260 40.37 6.83 -6.66
CA LEU A 260 39.68 6.63 -5.37
C LEU A 260 40.11 5.33 -4.64
N GLY A 261 40.94 4.47 -5.29
CA GLY A 261 41.40 3.21 -4.69
C GLY A 261 41.61 2.12 -5.73
N ASP A 262 41.80 0.87 -5.30
CA ASP A 262 42.23 -0.21 -6.18
C ASP A 262 41.11 -0.81 -7.06
N LYS A 263 39.83 -0.48 -6.80
CA LYS A 263 38.67 -1.02 -7.53
C LYS A 263 38.32 -0.17 -8.73
N GLU A 264 38.16 -0.78 -9.89
CA GLU A 264 37.69 -0.11 -11.09
C GLU A 264 36.14 0.06 -11.10
N GLU A 265 35.38 -0.96 -10.71
CA GLU A 265 33.94 -0.89 -10.59
C GLU A 265 33.57 -0.67 -9.12
N LEU A 266 33.06 0.52 -8.81
CA LEU A 266 32.72 0.91 -7.43
C LEU A 266 31.29 0.53 -7.05
N GLY A 267 30.38 0.55 -8.01
CA GLY A 267 28.97 0.18 -7.81
C GLY A 267 27.98 1.35 -7.97
N ILE A 268 26.73 1.12 -7.58
CA ILE A 268 25.68 2.13 -7.66
C ILE A 268 26.00 3.27 -6.68
N THR A 269 25.93 4.50 -7.17
CA THR A 269 26.22 5.72 -6.45
C THR A 269 25.06 6.69 -6.63
N CYS A 270 24.76 7.48 -5.61
CA CYS A 270 23.73 8.52 -5.65
C CYS A 270 24.35 9.90 -5.50
N ALA A 271 23.97 10.86 -6.35
CA ALA A 271 24.45 12.24 -6.28
C ALA A 271 23.28 13.23 -6.37
N LEU A 272 23.50 14.44 -5.85
CA LEU A 272 22.59 15.58 -5.98
C LEU A 272 23.14 16.58 -6.99
N ILE A 273 22.33 16.89 -8.01
CA ILE A 273 22.73 17.72 -9.13
C ILE A 273 21.70 18.84 -9.31
N PRO A 274 22.08 20.12 -9.24
CA PRO A 274 21.18 21.21 -9.65
C PRO A 274 20.72 21.00 -11.09
N THR A 275 19.44 21.14 -11.38
CA THR A 275 18.94 20.93 -12.75
C THR A 275 19.42 22.00 -13.73
N SER A 276 19.85 23.15 -13.22
CA SER A 276 20.49 24.21 -14.00
C SER A 276 21.97 23.93 -14.33
N HIS A 277 22.54 22.81 -13.85
CA HIS A 277 23.93 22.47 -14.09
C HIS A 277 24.17 22.16 -15.59
N PRO A 278 25.32 22.64 -16.18
CA PRO A 278 25.60 22.43 -17.60
C PRO A 278 25.54 20.96 -18.01
N GLY A 279 24.82 20.69 -19.11
CA GLY A 279 24.63 19.34 -19.66
C GLY A 279 23.45 18.56 -19.09
N VAL A 280 22.79 19.07 -18.04
CA VAL A 280 21.55 18.51 -17.51
C VAL A 280 20.35 18.98 -18.33
N ARG A 281 19.47 18.07 -18.72
CA ARG A 281 18.23 18.38 -19.41
C ARG A 281 17.05 17.79 -18.66
N VAL A 282 16.11 18.65 -18.28
CA VAL A 282 14.80 18.36 -17.71
C VAL A 282 13.75 19.20 -18.44
N GLY A 283 12.45 19.04 -18.13
CA GLY A 283 11.37 19.88 -18.64
C GLY A 283 10.44 19.18 -19.61
N ASP A 284 10.89 18.12 -20.30
CA ASP A 284 10.01 17.28 -21.10
C ASP A 284 9.00 16.53 -20.19
N ARG A 285 7.81 16.23 -20.70
CA ARG A 285 6.74 15.57 -19.91
C ARG A 285 6.33 14.22 -20.47
N HIS A 286 6.02 13.31 -19.55
CA HIS A 286 5.13 12.18 -19.82
C HIS A 286 3.70 12.55 -19.42
N TYR A 287 2.72 11.77 -19.90
CA TYR A 287 1.30 12.01 -19.62
C TYR A 287 0.68 10.74 -19.01
N PRO A 288 0.87 10.50 -17.70
CA PRO A 288 0.49 9.25 -17.05
C PRO A 288 -1.03 9.14 -16.90
N MET A 289 -1.66 8.32 -17.77
CA MET A 289 -3.10 8.04 -17.75
C MET A 289 -4.00 9.28 -17.78
N GLY A 290 -3.54 10.37 -18.40
CA GLY A 290 -4.31 11.62 -18.48
C GLY A 290 -4.24 12.49 -17.22
N LEU A 291 -3.56 12.08 -16.17
CA LEU A 291 -3.43 12.84 -14.93
C LEU A 291 -2.42 13.98 -15.04
N ALA A 292 -2.61 15.02 -14.23
CA ALA A 292 -1.89 16.27 -14.33
C ALA A 292 -0.62 16.36 -13.47
N PHE A 293 -0.33 15.40 -12.60
CA PHE A 293 0.93 15.45 -11.85
C PHE A 293 2.13 15.42 -12.78
N LEU A 294 3.13 16.25 -12.48
CA LEU A 294 4.30 16.38 -13.32
C LEU A 294 5.15 15.12 -13.28
N ASN A 295 5.42 14.56 -14.46
CA ASN A 295 6.26 13.39 -14.64
C ASN A 295 6.98 13.52 -15.97
N GLY A 296 8.29 13.18 -16.04
CA GLY A 296 9.03 13.36 -17.27
C GLY A 296 10.38 12.63 -17.27
N PRO A 297 11.10 12.69 -18.41
CA PRO A 297 12.45 12.18 -18.52
C PRO A 297 13.48 13.16 -17.96
N THR A 298 14.69 12.65 -17.66
CA THR A 298 15.88 13.46 -17.43
C THR A 298 17.04 12.89 -18.21
N PHE A 299 17.88 13.77 -18.74
CA PHE A 299 19.05 13.40 -19.53
C PHE A 299 20.27 14.15 -19.07
N GLY A 300 21.43 13.50 -19.17
CA GLY A 300 22.71 14.13 -19.02
C GLY A 300 23.69 13.55 -20.02
N LYS A 301 24.44 14.41 -20.68
CA LYS A 301 25.50 14.02 -21.59
C LYS A 301 26.78 14.73 -21.20
N ASP A 302 27.80 13.95 -20.85
CA ASP A 302 29.12 14.42 -20.51
C ASP A 302 29.12 15.45 -19.35
N VAL A 303 28.24 15.25 -18.36
CA VAL A 303 28.05 16.17 -17.23
C VAL A 303 29.15 15.93 -16.19
N PHE A 304 29.93 16.95 -15.90
CA PHE A 304 30.96 16.87 -14.86
C PHE A 304 30.42 17.39 -13.52
N ILE A 305 30.56 16.60 -12.47
CA ILE A 305 30.21 16.99 -11.09
C ILE A 305 31.37 16.72 -10.14
N PRO A 306 31.59 17.55 -9.09
CA PRO A 306 32.57 17.28 -8.04
C PRO A 306 32.18 16.02 -7.24
N LEU A 307 33.16 15.34 -6.65
CA LEU A 307 32.90 14.18 -5.76
C LEU A 307 32.04 14.51 -4.54
N ASP A 308 32.14 15.73 -4.03
CA ASP A 308 31.35 16.19 -2.88
C ASP A 308 29.83 16.23 -3.15
N TRP A 309 29.43 16.10 -4.43
CA TRP A 309 28.00 15.99 -4.78
C TRP A 309 27.44 14.57 -4.65
N ILE A 310 28.30 13.57 -4.41
CA ILE A 310 27.84 12.24 -3.95
C ILE A 310 27.15 12.43 -2.61
N ILE A 311 25.97 11.87 -2.44
CA ILE A 311 25.24 11.88 -1.16
C ILE A 311 26.09 11.14 -0.13
N GLY A 312 26.44 11.80 0.97
CA GLY A 312 27.36 11.29 1.98
C GLY A 312 28.85 11.57 1.66
N GLY A 313 29.14 12.21 0.52
CA GLY A 313 30.51 12.54 0.11
C GLY A 313 31.26 11.36 -0.55
N PRO A 314 32.57 11.54 -0.81
CA PRO A 314 33.38 10.55 -1.53
C PRO A 314 33.41 9.15 -0.89
N ASP A 315 33.30 9.04 0.44
CA ASP A 315 33.32 7.78 1.17
C ASP A 315 32.10 6.91 0.86
N TYR A 316 31.06 7.48 0.29
CA TYR A 316 29.84 6.80 -0.13
C TYR A 316 29.82 6.43 -1.63
N ALA A 317 30.91 6.60 -2.33
CA ALA A 317 31.08 6.10 -3.71
C ALA A 317 30.82 4.58 -3.74
N GLY A 318 29.90 4.13 -4.60
CA GLY A 318 29.51 2.73 -4.72
C GLY A 318 28.56 2.20 -3.64
N ARG A 319 28.11 3.02 -2.69
CA ARG A 319 27.20 2.60 -1.60
C ARG A 319 25.76 3.07 -1.79
N GLY A 320 25.39 3.55 -2.95
CA GLY A 320 24.07 4.10 -3.23
C GLY A 320 22.96 3.06 -3.22
N TRP A 321 23.25 1.79 -3.51
CA TRP A 321 22.22 0.74 -3.48
C TRP A 321 21.58 0.57 -2.10
N ARG A 322 22.40 0.50 -1.07
CA ARG A 322 21.93 0.41 0.31
C ARG A 322 21.03 1.59 0.69
N MET A 323 21.47 2.82 0.36
CA MET A 323 20.70 4.04 0.59
C MET A 323 19.31 3.95 -0.06
N LEU A 324 19.25 3.50 -1.32
CA LEU A 324 17.99 3.37 -2.05
C LEU A 324 17.06 2.35 -1.41
N VAL A 325 17.57 1.17 -1.05
CA VAL A 325 16.73 0.11 -0.47
C VAL A 325 16.15 0.53 0.88
N GLU A 326 16.93 1.17 1.74
CA GLU A 326 16.49 1.63 3.06
C GLU A 326 15.44 2.75 2.94
N CYS A 327 15.74 3.81 2.22
CA CYS A 327 14.86 4.99 2.11
C CYS A 327 13.59 4.71 1.28
N LEU A 328 13.70 3.99 0.15
CA LEU A 328 12.53 3.63 -0.66
C LEU A 328 11.58 2.66 0.08
N SER A 329 12.10 1.87 1.00
CA SER A 329 11.28 0.95 1.79
C SER A 329 10.32 1.70 2.73
N ALA A 330 10.78 2.77 3.37
CA ALA A 330 9.96 3.61 4.24
C ALA A 330 8.85 4.32 3.43
N GLY A 331 9.21 5.01 2.35
CA GLY A 331 8.27 5.71 1.47
C GLY A 331 7.19 4.79 0.90
N ARG A 332 7.56 3.57 0.49
CA ARG A 332 6.64 2.54 0.01
C ARG A 332 5.56 2.18 1.04
N GLY A 333 5.89 2.18 2.33
CA GLY A 333 4.96 1.87 3.42
C GLY A 333 3.97 3.00 3.73
N ILE A 334 4.24 4.23 3.29
CA ILE A 334 3.43 5.42 3.56
C ILE A 334 2.58 5.80 2.35
N SER A 335 3.23 6.12 1.23
CA SER A 335 2.65 6.86 0.11
C SER A 335 1.59 6.06 -0.65
N LEU A 336 1.93 4.87 -1.13
CA LEU A 336 1.00 4.09 -1.94
C LEU A 336 -0.12 3.44 -1.12
N PRO A 337 0.12 2.96 0.12
CA PRO A 337 -0.94 2.62 1.05
C PRO A 337 -1.92 3.78 1.32
N ALA A 338 -1.42 5.02 1.41
CA ALA A 338 -2.25 6.20 1.59
C ALA A 338 -3.18 6.44 0.39
N LEU A 339 -2.65 6.36 -0.85
CA LEU A 339 -3.46 6.46 -2.07
C LEU A 339 -4.54 5.37 -2.14
N GLY A 340 -4.19 4.13 -1.80
CA GLY A 340 -5.15 3.03 -1.74
C GLY A 340 -6.25 3.25 -0.71
N THR A 341 -5.89 3.75 0.46
CA THR A 341 -6.84 4.07 1.54
C THR A 341 -7.76 5.24 1.16
N ALA A 342 -7.23 6.25 0.45
CA ALA A 342 -8.03 7.36 -0.07
C ALA A 342 -9.17 6.88 -0.97
N CYS A 343 -8.88 5.92 -1.89
CA CYS A 343 -9.93 5.29 -2.70
C CYS A 343 -11.03 4.65 -1.84
N GLY A 344 -10.64 3.97 -0.76
CA GLY A 344 -11.58 3.36 0.18
C GLY A 344 -12.48 4.39 0.86
N HIS A 345 -11.89 5.43 1.46
CA HIS A 345 -12.64 6.48 2.15
C HIS A 345 -13.60 7.22 1.23
N MET A 346 -13.11 7.63 0.05
CA MET A 346 -13.90 8.34 -0.96
C MET A 346 -15.05 7.45 -1.47
N ALA A 347 -14.75 6.20 -1.89
CA ALA A 347 -15.75 5.29 -2.39
C ALA A 347 -16.80 4.94 -1.33
N SER A 348 -16.38 4.60 -0.09
CA SER A 348 -17.33 4.29 0.98
C SER A 348 -18.28 5.45 1.27
N ARG A 349 -17.77 6.70 1.27
CA ARG A 349 -18.59 7.89 1.48
C ARG A 349 -19.58 8.09 0.35
N THR A 350 -19.08 8.13 -0.89
CA THR A 350 -19.87 8.50 -2.07
C THR A 350 -20.79 7.39 -2.55
N VAL A 351 -20.30 6.12 -2.62
CA VAL A 351 -21.11 5.00 -3.09
C VAL A 351 -22.22 4.66 -2.11
N GLY A 352 -21.96 4.74 -0.78
CA GLY A 352 -22.98 4.56 0.23
C GLY A 352 -24.11 5.58 0.09
N ALA A 353 -23.78 6.86 -0.08
CA ALA A 353 -24.73 7.94 -0.33
C ALA A 353 -25.48 7.73 -1.65
N TYR A 354 -24.75 7.49 -2.76
CA TYR A 354 -25.34 7.29 -4.08
C TYR A 354 -26.30 6.09 -4.10
N SER A 355 -25.95 4.98 -3.49
CA SER A 355 -26.79 3.78 -3.42
C SER A 355 -28.11 4.02 -2.70
N TYR A 356 -28.15 4.98 -1.77
CA TYR A 356 -29.39 5.42 -1.11
C TYR A 356 -30.18 6.40 -1.97
N VAL A 357 -29.51 7.40 -2.55
CA VAL A 357 -30.08 8.53 -3.29
C VAL A 357 -30.63 8.11 -4.65
N ARG A 358 -29.89 7.26 -5.38
CA ARG A 358 -30.28 6.76 -6.70
C ARG A 358 -31.41 5.75 -6.57
N LYS A 359 -32.52 5.99 -7.29
CA LYS A 359 -33.67 5.09 -7.31
C LYS A 359 -33.83 4.45 -8.69
N GLN A 360 -34.08 3.14 -8.73
CA GLN A 360 -34.51 2.39 -9.90
C GLN A 360 -35.63 1.42 -9.48
N PHE A 361 -36.55 1.12 -10.38
CA PHE A 361 -37.71 0.26 -10.08
C PHE A 361 -38.50 0.72 -8.85
N GLY A 362 -38.53 2.03 -8.60
CA GLY A 362 -39.26 2.63 -7.48
C GLY A 362 -38.55 2.54 -6.11
N MET A 363 -37.32 2.06 -6.05
CA MET A 363 -36.56 1.92 -4.79
C MET A 363 -35.09 2.33 -4.93
N SER A 364 -34.44 2.64 -3.82
CA SER A 364 -33.00 2.89 -3.76
C SER A 364 -32.22 1.68 -4.27
N ILE A 365 -31.18 1.92 -5.10
CA ILE A 365 -30.41 0.83 -5.73
C ILE A 365 -29.68 -0.04 -4.70
N GLY A 366 -29.29 0.50 -3.55
CA GLY A 366 -28.68 -0.26 -2.45
C GLY A 366 -29.61 -1.31 -1.79
N LYS A 367 -30.86 -1.42 -2.24
CA LYS A 367 -31.76 -2.51 -1.84
C LYS A 367 -31.63 -3.75 -2.72
N PHE A 368 -30.94 -3.67 -3.85
CA PHE A 368 -30.68 -4.82 -4.71
C PHE A 368 -29.47 -5.60 -4.20
N GLU A 369 -29.61 -6.91 -4.03
CA GLU A 369 -28.56 -7.77 -3.47
C GLU A 369 -27.26 -7.72 -4.28
N GLY A 370 -27.33 -7.61 -5.62
CA GLY A 370 -26.15 -7.43 -6.46
C GLY A 370 -25.37 -6.14 -6.16
N VAL A 371 -26.08 -5.05 -5.81
CA VAL A 371 -25.44 -3.80 -5.36
C VAL A 371 -24.89 -3.95 -3.94
N GLN A 372 -25.59 -4.69 -3.09
CA GLN A 372 -25.17 -4.94 -1.70
C GLN A 372 -23.86 -5.73 -1.64
N GLU A 373 -23.66 -6.70 -2.52
CA GLU A 373 -22.42 -7.48 -2.60
C GLU A 373 -21.21 -6.57 -2.90
N ALA A 374 -21.32 -5.71 -3.92
CA ALA A 374 -20.27 -4.77 -4.29
C ALA A 374 -20.04 -3.70 -3.21
N LEU A 375 -21.12 -3.12 -2.65
CA LEU A 375 -21.03 -2.12 -1.60
C LEU A 375 -20.42 -2.68 -0.30
N ALA A 376 -20.75 -3.92 0.07
CA ALA A 376 -20.17 -4.61 1.22
C ALA A 376 -18.67 -4.85 1.02
N ARG A 377 -18.24 -5.18 -0.20
CA ARG A 377 -16.83 -5.34 -0.56
C ARG A 377 -16.09 -4.02 -0.40
N ILE A 378 -16.64 -2.91 -0.90
CA ILE A 378 -16.08 -1.56 -0.71
C ILE A 378 -15.91 -1.27 0.79
N GLY A 379 -16.96 -1.41 1.59
CA GLY A 379 -16.91 -1.10 3.02
C GLY A 379 -15.94 -1.99 3.81
N GLY A 380 -15.99 -3.31 3.60
CA GLY A 380 -15.12 -4.26 4.27
C GLY A 380 -13.64 -4.04 3.93
N LEU A 381 -13.32 -3.77 2.66
CA LEU A 381 -11.96 -3.45 2.24
C LEU A 381 -11.49 -2.10 2.76
N THR A 382 -12.37 -1.10 2.85
CA THR A 382 -12.02 0.22 3.40
C THR A 382 -11.61 0.11 4.87
N TYR A 383 -12.36 -0.66 5.67
CA TYR A 383 -12.00 -0.92 7.07
C TYR A 383 -10.61 -1.59 7.19
N GLN A 384 -10.36 -2.58 6.33
CA GLN A 384 -9.07 -3.27 6.28
C GLN A 384 -7.93 -2.35 5.83
N LEU A 385 -8.15 -1.50 4.82
CA LEU A 385 -7.18 -0.51 4.34
C LEU A 385 -6.75 0.44 5.45
N GLU A 386 -7.71 1.00 6.21
CA GLU A 386 -7.40 1.90 7.32
C GLU A 386 -6.60 1.18 8.42
N GLY A 387 -6.98 -0.04 8.80
CA GLY A 387 -6.23 -0.84 9.76
C GLY A 387 -4.79 -1.14 9.30
N ALA A 388 -4.61 -1.52 8.02
CA ALA A 388 -3.29 -1.80 7.45
C ALA A 388 -2.43 -0.53 7.34
N ARG A 389 -3.01 0.59 6.90
CA ARG A 389 -2.33 1.89 6.82
C ARG A 389 -1.80 2.32 8.18
N ARG A 390 -2.66 2.32 9.21
CA ARG A 390 -2.29 2.74 10.57
C ARG A 390 -1.21 1.83 11.17
N MET A 391 -1.35 0.52 11.01
CA MET A 391 -0.38 -0.43 11.53
C MET A 391 0.98 -0.30 10.81
N THR A 392 0.98 -0.11 9.49
CA THR A 392 2.22 0.02 8.71
C THR A 392 2.93 1.34 9.00
N ALA A 393 2.23 2.48 8.95
CA ALA A 393 2.81 3.78 9.26
C ALA A 393 3.26 3.85 10.73
N GLY A 394 2.45 3.34 11.66
CA GLY A 394 2.81 3.28 13.08
C GLY A 394 4.06 2.44 13.36
N SER A 395 4.38 1.42 12.54
CA SER A 395 5.63 0.69 12.68
C SER A 395 6.86 1.56 12.41
N LEU A 396 6.75 2.47 11.45
CA LEU A 396 7.83 3.42 11.14
C LEU A 396 8.01 4.42 12.28
N ASP A 397 6.93 4.90 12.86
CA ASP A 397 6.97 5.79 14.04
C ASP A 397 7.56 5.10 15.29
N LEU A 398 7.52 3.77 15.35
CA LEU A 398 8.22 2.96 16.34
C LEU A 398 9.70 2.74 16.01
N GLY A 399 10.24 3.41 15.01
CA GLY A 399 11.63 3.25 14.56
C GLY A 399 11.91 1.93 13.84
N GLN A 400 10.88 1.22 13.37
CA GLN A 400 11.05 0.02 12.58
C GLN A 400 11.15 0.36 11.09
N ALA A 401 11.90 -0.44 10.33
CA ALA A 401 11.98 -0.33 8.88
C ALA A 401 11.59 -1.68 8.21
N PRO A 402 10.33 -2.16 8.36
CA PRO A 402 9.96 -3.51 8.02
C PRO A 402 9.74 -3.67 6.50
N ALA A 403 10.79 -3.99 5.75
CA ALA A 403 10.78 -4.03 4.30
C ALA A 403 9.73 -4.99 3.70
N ILE A 404 9.45 -6.11 4.37
CA ILE A 404 8.44 -7.08 3.90
C ILE A 404 7.03 -6.56 4.18
N VAL A 405 6.78 -5.98 5.35
CA VAL A 405 5.49 -5.37 5.69
C VAL A 405 5.14 -4.22 4.74
N THR A 406 6.11 -3.34 4.43
CA THR A 406 5.87 -2.24 3.48
C THR A 406 5.59 -2.75 2.06
N ALA A 407 6.23 -3.86 1.66
CA ALA A 407 5.95 -4.53 0.38
C ALA A 407 4.55 -5.16 0.36
N ILE A 408 4.13 -5.83 1.44
CA ILE A 408 2.77 -6.37 1.61
C ILE A 408 1.74 -5.26 1.50
N SER A 409 1.93 -4.17 2.25
CA SER A 409 1.01 -3.03 2.29
C SER A 409 0.90 -2.38 0.91
N LYS A 410 2.01 -2.07 0.26
CA LYS A 410 2.00 -1.50 -1.10
C LYS A 410 1.23 -2.39 -2.08
N TYR A 411 1.57 -3.67 -2.15
CA TYR A 411 0.96 -4.59 -3.10
C TYR A 411 -0.54 -4.75 -2.85
N HIS A 412 -0.91 -5.18 -1.66
CA HIS A 412 -2.31 -5.51 -1.38
C HIS A 412 -3.22 -4.29 -1.30
N MET A 413 -2.73 -3.16 -0.77
CA MET A 413 -3.57 -1.97 -0.63
C MET A 413 -3.84 -1.30 -1.97
N THR A 414 -2.90 -1.35 -2.92
CA THR A 414 -3.17 -0.87 -4.29
C THR A 414 -4.08 -1.82 -5.08
N GLU A 415 -4.01 -3.16 -4.86
CA GLU A 415 -4.95 -4.11 -5.46
C GLU A 415 -6.35 -4.02 -4.84
N MET A 416 -6.47 -3.79 -3.54
CA MET A 416 -7.76 -3.51 -2.90
C MET A 416 -8.37 -2.21 -3.42
N ALA A 417 -7.55 -1.17 -3.64
CA ALA A 417 -8.00 0.07 -4.25
C ALA A 417 -8.54 -0.15 -5.66
N ARG A 418 -7.86 -0.97 -6.49
CA ARG A 418 -8.37 -1.36 -7.82
C ARG A 418 -9.76 -1.98 -7.71
N GLN A 419 -9.93 -2.96 -6.82
CA GLN A 419 -11.21 -3.64 -6.65
C GLN A 419 -12.31 -2.68 -6.14
N ILE A 420 -11.99 -1.81 -5.20
CA ILE A 420 -12.91 -0.78 -4.69
C ILE A 420 -13.35 0.16 -5.81
N MET A 421 -12.42 0.60 -6.65
CA MET A 421 -12.76 1.53 -7.73
C MET A 421 -13.51 0.86 -8.86
N ASP A 422 -13.23 -0.40 -9.21
CA ASP A 422 -14.03 -1.17 -10.15
C ASP A 422 -15.48 -1.29 -9.66
N ASP A 423 -15.69 -1.70 -8.40
CA ASP A 423 -17.02 -1.77 -7.78
C ASP A 423 -17.72 -0.39 -7.71
N SER A 424 -16.94 0.68 -7.43
CA SER A 424 -17.46 2.05 -7.41
C SER A 424 -17.95 2.50 -8.77
N MET A 425 -17.17 2.22 -9.83
CA MET A 425 -17.53 2.51 -11.22
C MET A 425 -18.80 1.75 -11.61
N ASP A 426 -18.89 0.47 -11.28
CA ASP A 426 -20.03 -0.39 -11.60
C ASP A 426 -21.33 0.10 -10.94
N ILE A 427 -21.28 0.47 -9.66
CA ILE A 427 -22.47 0.97 -8.94
C ILE A 427 -22.92 2.34 -9.45
N HIS A 428 -21.99 3.24 -9.79
CA HIS A 428 -22.32 4.55 -10.36
C HIS A 428 -22.73 4.46 -11.83
N ALA A 429 -22.32 3.41 -12.54
CA ALA A 429 -22.60 3.13 -13.95
C ALA A 429 -22.26 4.34 -14.84
N GLY A 430 -23.16 4.79 -15.72
CA GLY A 430 -22.94 5.89 -16.65
C GLY A 430 -22.43 7.18 -15.99
N ARG A 431 -22.82 7.48 -14.74
CA ARG A 431 -22.35 8.67 -14.03
C ARG A 431 -20.84 8.63 -13.76
N ALA A 432 -20.26 7.47 -13.50
CA ALA A 432 -18.83 7.34 -13.27
C ALA A 432 -17.99 7.44 -14.54
N ILE A 433 -18.59 7.12 -15.70
CA ILE A 433 -17.92 7.13 -17.01
C ILE A 433 -17.85 8.55 -17.60
N GLN A 434 -18.87 9.37 -17.37
CA GLN A 434 -18.92 10.73 -17.88
C GLN A 434 -18.01 11.63 -17.04
N LEU A 435 -16.84 12.01 -17.58
CA LEU A 435 -15.94 12.95 -16.93
C LEU A 435 -16.53 14.36 -16.97
N GLY A 436 -16.24 15.13 -15.95
CA GLY A 436 -16.71 16.50 -15.77
C GLY A 436 -16.55 16.93 -14.32
N PRO A 437 -16.87 18.18 -13.98
CA PRO A 437 -16.83 18.70 -12.59
C PRO A 437 -17.63 17.86 -11.58
N LYS A 438 -18.72 17.22 -12.03
CA LYS A 438 -19.56 16.38 -11.16
C LYS A 438 -19.00 14.97 -10.93
N ASN A 439 -17.97 14.55 -11.67
CA ASN A 439 -17.38 13.23 -11.52
C ASN A 439 -16.30 13.24 -10.44
N TYR A 440 -16.41 12.40 -9.43
CA TYR A 440 -15.44 12.23 -8.33
C TYR A 440 -14.73 10.89 -8.33
N THR A 441 -15.06 9.97 -9.26
CA THR A 441 -14.50 8.62 -9.31
C THR A 441 -13.49 8.42 -10.44
N GLY A 442 -13.69 9.09 -11.58
CA GLY A 442 -12.98 8.81 -12.82
C GLY A 442 -11.46 8.99 -12.71
N TYR A 443 -10.99 10.10 -12.14
CA TYR A 443 -9.54 10.35 -12.02
C TYR A 443 -8.87 9.43 -11.02
N ALA A 444 -9.55 9.07 -9.93
CA ALA A 444 -9.04 8.07 -8.99
C ALA A 444 -8.91 6.70 -9.67
N TYR A 445 -9.91 6.28 -10.45
CA TYR A 445 -9.88 5.05 -11.25
C TYR A 445 -8.71 5.06 -12.26
N MET A 446 -8.53 6.15 -13.00
CA MET A 446 -7.43 6.32 -13.96
C MET A 446 -6.05 6.28 -13.29
N GLY A 447 -5.95 6.71 -12.04
CA GLY A 447 -4.69 6.78 -11.30
C GLY A 447 -4.21 5.45 -10.70
N ILE A 448 -5.07 4.47 -10.52
CA ILE A 448 -4.69 3.18 -9.90
C ILE A 448 -3.55 2.46 -10.62
N PRO A 449 -3.51 2.35 -11.96
CA PRO A 449 -2.40 1.72 -12.67
C PRO A 449 -1.04 2.36 -12.35
N VAL A 450 -1.00 3.66 -12.06
CA VAL A 450 0.22 4.35 -11.63
C VAL A 450 0.68 3.80 -10.27
N ALA A 451 -0.21 3.78 -9.28
CA ALA A 451 0.09 3.27 -7.95
C ALA A 451 0.54 1.79 -7.95
N ILE A 452 0.00 0.98 -8.86
CA ILE A 452 0.37 -0.43 -9.05
C ILE A 452 1.77 -0.57 -9.64
N THR A 453 2.19 0.36 -10.49
CA THR A 453 3.44 0.28 -11.25
C THR A 453 4.65 0.82 -10.48
N VAL A 454 4.49 1.96 -9.78
CA VAL A 454 5.62 2.67 -9.13
C VAL A 454 6.07 1.99 -7.84
N GLU A 455 7.28 2.31 -7.39
CA GLU A 455 7.93 1.79 -6.16
C GLU A 455 8.00 0.25 -6.09
N GLY A 456 8.24 -0.38 -7.22
CA GLY A 456 8.22 -1.82 -7.41
C GLY A 456 6.86 -2.30 -7.93
N ALA A 457 6.84 -2.70 -9.20
CA ALA A 457 5.62 -3.20 -9.85
C ALA A 457 5.02 -4.36 -9.03
N ASN A 458 3.68 -4.39 -8.92
CA ASN A 458 2.98 -5.34 -8.07
C ASN A 458 3.33 -6.81 -8.39
N ILE A 459 3.55 -7.16 -9.67
CA ILE A 459 3.97 -8.52 -10.05
C ILE A 459 5.32 -8.87 -9.41
N LEU A 460 6.31 -7.98 -9.51
CA LEU A 460 7.62 -8.16 -8.88
C LEU A 460 7.49 -8.24 -7.35
N THR A 461 6.77 -7.31 -6.76
CA THR A 461 6.61 -7.21 -5.30
C THR A 461 6.01 -8.49 -4.73
N ARG A 462 4.92 -9.00 -5.31
CA ARG A 462 4.27 -10.24 -4.86
C ARG A 462 5.17 -11.46 -5.04
N ASN A 463 5.80 -11.60 -6.20
CA ASN A 463 6.48 -12.85 -6.58
C ASN A 463 7.89 -12.95 -6.01
N LEU A 464 8.61 -11.83 -5.88
CA LEU A 464 10.01 -11.84 -5.49
C LEU A 464 10.24 -11.21 -4.10
N MET A 465 9.62 -10.06 -3.81
CA MET A 465 9.97 -9.31 -2.60
C MET A 465 9.34 -9.92 -1.34
N ILE A 466 8.04 -10.21 -1.34
CA ILE A 466 7.30 -10.60 -0.12
C ILE A 466 7.83 -11.94 0.42
N PHE A 467 7.91 -12.98 -0.39
CA PHE A 467 8.35 -14.30 0.08
C PHE A 467 9.75 -14.67 -0.42
N GLY A 468 10.12 -14.33 -1.65
CA GLY A 468 11.45 -14.64 -2.19
C GLY A 468 12.59 -14.08 -1.33
N GLN A 469 12.43 -12.83 -0.86
CA GLN A 469 13.34 -12.20 0.12
C GLN A 469 12.85 -12.45 1.56
N GLY A 470 11.54 -12.38 1.80
CA GLY A 470 10.93 -12.53 3.12
C GLY A 470 11.18 -13.89 3.76
N ALA A 471 11.20 -14.98 2.99
CA ALA A 471 11.46 -16.32 3.52
C ALA A 471 12.80 -16.39 4.28
N THR A 472 13.85 -15.83 3.71
CA THR A 472 15.18 -15.81 4.33
C THR A 472 15.24 -14.85 5.53
N ARG A 473 14.59 -13.68 5.44
CA ARG A 473 14.64 -12.65 6.50
C ARG A 473 13.75 -12.98 7.69
N CYS A 474 12.51 -13.39 7.44
CA CYS A 474 11.52 -13.65 8.50
C CYS A 474 11.72 -15.00 9.18
N HIS A 475 12.45 -15.94 8.55
CA HIS A 475 12.72 -17.24 9.15
C HIS A 475 13.67 -17.11 10.33
N PRO A 476 13.39 -17.73 11.49
CA PRO A 476 14.18 -17.54 12.71
C PRO A 476 15.65 -17.94 12.61
N TYR A 477 16.01 -18.83 11.65
CA TYR A 477 17.34 -19.44 11.60
C TYR A 477 18.06 -19.28 10.27
N VAL A 478 17.35 -19.27 9.13
CA VAL A 478 17.95 -19.40 7.80
C VAL A 478 18.97 -18.30 7.50
N PHE A 479 18.70 -17.04 7.85
CA PHE A 479 19.66 -15.96 7.61
C PHE A 479 20.95 -16.14 8.42
N ALA A 480 20.85 -16.50 9.70
CA ALA A 480 22.00 -16.77 10.54
C ALA A 480 22.78 -18.04 10.11
N GLU A 481 22.09 -19.07 9.57
CA GLU A 481 22.72 -20.25 8.97
C GLU A 481 23.51 -19.89 7.70
N LEU A 482 22.99 -18.95 6.87
CA LEU A 482 23.70 -18.43 5.70
C LEU A 482 24.96 -17.66 6.10
N GLU A 483 24.87 -16.80 7.12
CA GLU A 483 26.04 -16.10 7.65
C GLU A 483 27.08 -17.04 8.20
N ALA A 484 26.66 -18.05 8.96
CA ALA A 484 27.56 -19.08 9.48
C ALA A 484 28.24 -19.88 8.33
N ALA A 485 27.50 -20.16 7.25
CA ALA A 485 28.05 -20.85 6.07
C ALA A 485 29.03 -19.98 5.27
N ALA A 486 28.87 -18.65 5.31
CA ALA A 486 29.74 -17.69 4.64
C ALA A 486 30.96 -17.26 5.49
N ASP A 487 31.07 -17.73 6.74
CA ASP A 487 32.19 -17.40 7.62
C ASP A 487 33.53 -17.88 6.99
N THR A 488 34.51 -17.00 6.94
CA THR A 488 35.85 -17.31 6.40
C THR A 488 36.60 -18.32 7.24
N ASP A 489 36.35 -18.35 8.57
CA ASP A 489 36.81 -19.40 9.48
C ASP A 489 35.82 -20.56 9.47
N VAL A 490 36.17 -21.62 8.77
CA VAL A 490 35.31 -22.79 8.54
C VAL A 490 34.89 -23.48 9.85
N GLU A 491 35.78 -23.58 10.81
CA GLU A 491 35.47 -24.28 12.08
C GLU A 491 34.57 -23.43 12.97
N ARG A 492 34.81 -22.12 13.04
CA ARG A 492 33.93 -21.15 13.70
C ARG A 492 32.54 -21.12 13.06
N GLY A 493 32.49 -21.12 11.70
CA GLY A 493 31.24 -21.21 10.95
C GLY A 493 30.48 -22.50 11.22
N LEU A 494 31.20 -23.67 11.25
CA LEU A 494 30.61 -24.96 11.57
C LEU A 494 30.04 -25.00 13.00
N GLU A 495 30.71 -24.38 13.95
CA GLU A 495 30.26 -24.36 15.36
C GLU A 495 28.97 -23.55 15.52
N LYS A 496 28.90 -22.35 14.88
CA LYS A 496 27.67 -21.54 14.84
C LYS A 496 26.54 -22.27 14.14
N PHE A 497 26.85 -22.90 13.00
CA PHE A 497 25.88 -23.66 12.20
C PHE A 497 25.31 -24.84 12.97
N ASP A 498 26.13 -25.58 13.75
CA ASP A 498 25.67 -26.70 14.57
C ASP A 498 24.60 -26.31 15.57
N ALA A 499 24.83 -25.19 16.27
CA ALA A 499 23.87 -24.66 17.27
C ALA A 499 22.57 -24.21 16.59
N LEU A 500 22.65 -23.57 15.42
CA LEU A 500 21.49 -23.12 14.66
C LEU A 500 20.70 -24.28 14.08
N LEU A 501 21.39 -25.26 13.46
CA LEU A 501 20.78 -26.44 12.86
C LEU A 501 19.94 -27.23 13.86
N MET A 502 20.43 -27.41 15.09
CA MET A 502 19.67 -28.14 16.12
C MET A 502 18.41 -27.39 16.53
N LYS A 503 18.48 -26.07 16.64
CA LYS A 503 17.30 -25.23 16.92
C LYS A 503 16.31 -25.26 15.75
N HIS A 504 16.82 -25.23 14.52
CA HIS A 504 15.99 -25.31 13.30
C HIS A 504 15.28 -26.66 13.16
N ILE A 505 15.99 -27.79 13.43
CA ILE A 505 15.36 -29.11 13.47
C ILE A 505 14.25 -29.19 14.53
N ALA A 506 14.49 -28.66 15.71
CA ALA A 506 13.46 -28.61 16.77
C ALA A 506 12.26 -27.74 16.34
N PHE A 507 12.51 -26.60 15.70
CA PHE A 507 11.49 -25.70 15.18
C PHE A 507 10.66 -26.38 14.07
N GLY A 508 11.27 -26.99 13.05
CA GLY A 508 10.58 -27.68 11.96
C GLY A 508 9.76 -28.87 12.46
N THR A 509 10.33 -29.67 13.40
CA THR A 509 9.62 -30.79 14.05
C THR A 509 8.42 -30.28 14.86
N GLY A 510 8.59 -29.22 15.63
CA GLY A 510 7.52 -28.58 16.40
C GLY A 510 6.43 -28.02 15.50
N ASN A 511 6.79 -27.45 14.36
CA ASN A 511 5.82 -26.95 13.37
C ASN A 511 5.06 -28.09 12.68
N PHE A 512 5.71 -29.22 12.37
CA PHE A 512 5.03 -30.37 11.80
C PHE A 512 3.97 -30.96 12.71
N PHE A 513 4.34 -31.32 13.95
CA PHE A 513 3.37 -31.89 14.91
C PHE A 513 2.33 -30.85 15.35
N GLY A 514 2.75 -29.60 15.50
CA GLY A 514 1.85 -28.50 15.83
C GLY A 514 0.82 -28.26 14.71
N ALA A 515 1.22 -28.25 13.45
CA ALA A 515 0.30 -28.09 12.31
C ALA A 515 -0.68 -29.26 12.22
N LEU A 516 -0.21 -30.48 12.43
CA LEU A 516 -1.07 -31.67 12.45
C LEU A 516 -2.09 -31.61 13.61
N PHE A 517 -1.65 -31.28 14.81
CA PHE A 517 -2.53 -31.13 15.99
C PHE A 517 -3.56 -30.03 15.76
N GLN A 518 -3.13 -28.86 15.32
CA GLN A 518 -4.05 -27.73 15.05
C GLN A 518 -4.95 -28.02 13.84
N GLY A 519 -4.49 -28.81 12.88
CA GLY A 519 -5.29 -29.31 11.77
C GLY A 519 -6.43 -30.20 12.26
N LEU A 520 -6.13 -31.21 13.09
CA LEU A 520 -7.09 -32.15 13.66
C LEU A 520 -8.08 -31.51 14.62
N THR A 521 -7.62 -30.51 15.39
CA THR A 521 -8.46 -29.79 16.36
C THR A 521 -9.11 -28.52 15.79
N LEU A 522 -8.93 -28.24 14.52
CA LEU A 522 -9.36 -27.02 13.84
C LEU A 522 -8.89 -25.74 14.56
N GLY A 523 -7.77 -25.81 15.29
CA GLY A 523 -7.19 -24.71 16.03
C GLY A 523 -7.95 -24.29 17.30
N GLN A 524 -8.90 -25.08 17.77
CA GLN A 524 -9.74 -24.73 18.94
C GLN A 524 -8.94 -24.50 20.22
N PHE A 525 -7.85 -25.22 20.39
CA PHE A 525 -6.99 -25.12 21.59
C PHE A 525 -5.95 -23.99 21.52
N ASN A 526 -5.88 -23.26 20.39
CA ASN A 526 -5.02 -22.08 20.33
C ASN A 526 -5.51 -20.99 21.29
N SER A 527 -4.58 -20.26 21.88
CA SER A 527 -4.91 -19.10 22.70
C SER A 527 -5.37 -17.91 21.86
N ALA A 528 -6.19 -17.06 22.44
CA ALA A 528 -6.55 -15.76 21.91
C ALA A 528 -6.25 -14.69 22.97
N PRO A 529 -5.78 -13.49 22.60
CA PRO A 529 -5.48 -12.43 23.56
C PRO A 529 -6.74 -11.78 24.14
N VAL A 530 -7.88 -12.00 23.50
CA VAL A 530 -9.18 -11.39 23.82
C VAL A 530 -10.28 -12.43 23.93
N ALA A 531 -11.37 -12.09 24.62
CA ALA A 531 -12.60 -12.86 24.65
C ALA A 531 -13.65 -12.29 23.65
N GLY A 532 -14.73 -13.02 23.43
CA GLY A 532 -15.83 -12.62 22.56
C GLY A 532 -15.67 -13.07 21.10
N GLU A 533 -16.41 -12.43 20.20
CA GLU A 533 -16.58 -12.90 18.81
C GLU A 533 -15.30 -12.91 17.97
N THR A 534 -14.34 -12.03 18.24
CA THR A 534 -13.08 -11.97 17.53
C THR A 534 -12.06 -13.01 18.00
N ALA A 535 -12.23 -13.61 19.17
CA ALA A 535 -11.30 -14.62 19.73
C ALA A 535 -11.04 -15.79 18.75
N ARG A 536 -12.09 -16.25 18.06
CA ARG A 536 -11.98 -17.33 17.07
C ARG A 536 -11.01 -17.02 15.94
N TYR A 537 -10.92 -15.76 15.53
CA TYR A 537 -10.05 -15.34 14.42
C TYR A 537 -8.57 -15.43 14.79
N TYR A 538 -8.19 -14.99 15.98
CA TYR A 538 -6.81 -15.16 16.49
C TYR A 538 -6.39 -16.63 16.50
N LYS A 539 -7.29 -17.52 16.92
CA LYS A 539 -7.06 -18.98 16.93
C LYS A 539 -6.84 -19.51 15.52
N GLN A 540 -7.65 -19.07 14.54
CA GLN A 540 -7.51 -19.49 13.15
C GLN A 540 -6.25 -18.91 12.48
N LEU A 541 -5.92 -17.66 12.76
CA LEU A 541 -4.70 -17.05 12.23
C LEU A 541 -3.44 -17.71 12.79
N SER A 542 -3.43 -18.10 14.09
CA SER A 542 -2.33 -18.89 14.67
C SER A 542 -2.18 -20.26 13.97
N ARG A 543 -3.29 -20.92 13.68
CA ARG A 543 -3.27 -22.17 12.88
C ARG A 543 -2.68 -21.95 11.49
N MET A 544 -3.06 -20.89 10.79
CA MET A 544 -2.55 -20.59 9.46
C MET A 544 -1.07 -20.18 9.49
N SER A 545 -0.64 -19.43 10.49
CA SER A 545 0.78 -19.14 10.74
C SER A 545 1.60 -20.41 10.93
N LYS A 546 1.08 -21.39 11.71
CA LYS A 546 1.72 -22.71 11.89
C LYS A 546 1.86 -23.48 10.58
N GLY A 547 0.82 -23.45 9.75
CA GLY A 547 0.85 -24.03 8.40
C GLY A 547 1.87 -23.34 7.48
N LEU A 548 1.96 -21.99 7.55
CA LEU A 548 2.94 -21.21 6.79
C LEU A 548 4.38 -21.60 7.17
N ALA A 549 4.68 -21.63 8.46
CA ALA A 549 6.02 -22.00 8.96
C ALA A 549 6.45 -23.37 8.44
N LEU A 550 5.59 -24.39 8.55
CA LEU A 550 5.87 -25.73 8.04
C LEU A 550 6.08 -25.75 6.51
N CYS A 551 5.20 -25.12 5.75
CA CYS A 551 5.27 -25.12 4.29
C CYS A 551 6.49 -24.33 3.78
N ALA A 552 6.89 -23.26 4.47
CA ALA A 552 8.08 -22.49 4.17
C ALA A 552 9.35 -23.32 4.40
N ASP A 553 9.48 -23.98 5.56
CA ASP A 553 10.63 -24.86 5.86
C ASP A 553 10.79 -25.96 4.81
N VAL A 554 9.71 -26.70 4.51
CA VAL A 554 9.73 -27.77 3.52
C VAL A 554 10.07 -27.24 2.13
N SER A 555 9.58 -26.05 1.76
CA SER A 555 9.89 -25.43 0.47
C SER A 555 11.36 -25.06 0.37
N MET A 556 11.95 -24.45 1.40
CA MET A 556 13.36 -24.10 1.44
C MET A 556 14.26 -25.35 1.41
N LEU A 557 13.90 -26.38 2.18
CA LEU A 557 14.63 -27.65 2.21
C LEU A 557 14.61 -28.38 0.86
N MET A 558 13.44 -28.43 0.20
CA MET A 558 13.24 -29.19 -1.02
C MET A 558 13.68 -28.46 -2.29
N LEU A 559 13.56 -27.15 -2.33
CA LEU A 559 13.78 -26.35 -3.53
C LEU A 559 15.07 -25.53 -3.46
N GLY A 560 15.57 -25.21 -2.25
CA GLY A 560 16.79 -24.42 -2.07
C GLY A 560 16.76 -23.15 -2.93
N GLY A 561 17.82 -22.90 -3.70
CA GLY A 561 17.92 -21.76 -4.61
C GLY A 561 16.89 -21.74 -5.75
N ASP A 562 16.28 -22.88 -6.09
CA ASP A 562 15.22 -22.93 -7.11
C ASP A 562 13.91 -22.25 -6.64
N LEU A 563 13.73 -22.04 -5.34
CA LEU A 563 12.58 -21.36 -4.80
C LEU A 563 12.46 -19.93 -5.37
N LYS A 564 13.59 -19.24 -5.61
CA LYS A 564 13.62 -17.94 -6.28
C LYS A 564 13.09 -17.97 -7.72
N ARG A 565 13.35 -19.07 -8.44
CA ARG A 565 12.89 -19.27 -9.82
C ARG A 565 11.48 -19.82 -9.93
N LYS A 566 10.97 -20.45 -8.85
CA LYS A 566 9.60 -20.96 -8.76
C LYS A 566 8.68 -19.91 -8.16
N GLU A 567 8.65 -18.74 -8.79
CA GLU A 567 7.96 -17.54 -8.30
C GLU A 567 6.48 -17.78 -7.96
N MET A 568 5.76 -18.64 -8.70
CA MET A 568 4.36 -18.95 -8.39
C MET A 568 4.20 -19.71 -7.06
N ILE A 569 5.19 -20.51 -6.66
CA ILE A 569 5.18 -21.18 -5.35
C ILE A 569 5.48 -20.15 -4.26
N SER A 570 6.52 -19.34 -4.45
CA SER A 570 6.88 -18.24 -3.54
C SER A 570 5.72 -17.27 -3.35
N ALA A 571 5.06 -16.87 -4.44
CA ALA A 571 3.92 -15.94 -4.40
C ALA A 571 2.77 -16.48 -3.56
N ARG A 572 2.42 -17.77 -3.66
CA ARG A 572 1.34 -18.37 -2.86
C ARG A 572 1.65 -18.38 -1.37
N LEU A 573 2.89 -18.67 -0.97
CA LEU A 573 3.30 -18.54 0.43
C LEU A 573 3.37 -17.08 0.87
N GLY A 574 3.77 -16.18 -0.02
CA GLY A 574 3.70 -14.73 0.18
C GLY A 574 2.28 -14.23 0.39
N ASP A 575 1.30 -14.76 -0.36
CA ASP A 575 -0.13 -14.44 -0.17
C ASP A 575 -0.62 -14.91 1.21
N VAL A 576 -0.20 -16.09 1.68
CA VAL A 576 -0.53 -16.54 3.04
C VAL A 576 0.00 -15.57 4.10
N LEU A 577 1.29 -15.19 4.01
CA LEU A 577 1.91 -14.23 4.93
C LEU A 577 1.19 -12.88 4.89
N SER A 578 0.89 -12.40 3.70
CA SER A 578 0.24 -11.11 3.47
C SER A 578 -1.15 -11.06 4.08
N HIS A 579 -1.97 -12.07 3.83
CA HIS A 579 -3.33 -12.13 4.38
C HIS A 579 -3.34 -12.35 5.90
N LEU A 580 -2.33 -13.02 6.46
CA LEU A 580 -2.11 -13.06 7.90
C LEU A 580 -1.81 -11.66 8.46
N TYR A 581 -0.96 -10.88 7.79
CA TYR A 581 -0.65 -9.50 8.17
C TYR A 581 -1.89 -8.60 8.11
N LEU A 582 -2.63 -8.63 7.01
CA LEU A 582 -3.83 -7.82 6.79
C LEU A 582 -4.95 -8.17 7.79
N ALA A 583 -5.14 -9.45 8.10
CA ALA A 583 -6.08 -9.86 9.14
C ALA A 583 -5.63 -9.40 10.54
N SER A 584 -4.33 -9.48 10.83
CA SER A 584 -3.75 -8.97 12.09
C SER A 584 -3.97 -7.47 12.25
N SER A 585 -3.74 -6.69 11.18
CA SER A 585 -3.93 -5.24 11.19
C SER A 585 -5.40 -4.85 11.38
N THR A 586 -6.32 -5.60 10.77
CA THR A 586 -7.77 -5.43 10.96
C THR A 586 -8.19 -5.65 12.41
N LEU A 587 -7.71 -6.75 13.03
CA LEU A 587 -8.00 -7.07 14.41
C LEU A 587 -7.38 -6.05 15.38
N LYS A 588 -6.12 -5.64 15.14
CA LYS A 588 -5.49 -4.59 15.92
C LYS A 588 -6.27 -3.28 15.83
N HIS A 589 -6.66 -2.87 14.64
CA HIS A 589 -7.45 -1.66 14.45
C HIS A 589 -8.78 -1.70 15.22
N TYR A 590 -9.47 -2.83 15.22
CA TYR A 590 -10.69 -3.03 16.01
C TYR A 590 -10.46 -2.88 17.51
N GLU A 591 -9.40 -3.46 18.04
CA GLU A 591 -9.02 -3.31 19.45
C GLU A 591 -8.66 -1.84 19.77
N ASP A 592 -7.86 -1.20 18.91
CA ASP A 592 -7.44 0.20 19.07
C ASP A 592 -8.63 1.20 19.02
N GLN A 593 -9.73 0.83 18.32
CA GLN A 593 -10.99 1.59 18.29
C GLN A 593 -11.93 1.29 19.47
N GLY A 594 -11.49 0.48 20.45
CA GLY A 594 -12.27 0.14 21.63
C GLY A 594 -13.35 -0.91 21.40
N ARG A 595 -13.21 -1.74 20.38
CA ARG A 595 -14.10 -2.90 20.08
C ARG A 595 -15.57 -2.50 19.87
N MET A 596 -15.78 -1.45 19.09
CA MET A 596 -17.14 -0.94 18.85
C MET A 596 -18.01 -1.98 18.14
N VAL A 597 -19.21 -2.20 18.64
CA VAL A 597 -20.16 -3.18 18.07
C VAL A 597 -20.50 -2.85 16.61
N SER A 598 -20.57 -1.56 16.26
CA SER A 598 -20.83 -1.08 14.91
C SER A 598 -19.80 -1.54 13.87
N ASP A 599 -18.56 -1.78 14.31
CA ASP A 599 -17.44 -2.17 13.47
C ASP A 599 -17.41 -3.68 13.18
N LEU A 600 -18.06 -4.46 14.03
CA LEU A 600 -17.96 -5.92 14.03
C LEU A 600 -18.29 -6.57 12.66
N PRO A 601 -19.34 -6.17 11.92
CA PRO A 601 -19.59 -6.74 10.58
C PRO A 601 -18.44 -6.55 9.61
N PHE A 602 -17.76 -5.39 9.66
CA PHE A 602 -16.62 -5.03 8.80
C PHE A 602 -15.38 -5.84 9.16
N VAL A 603 -15.10 -5.96 10.45
CA VAL A 603 -13.99 -6.80 10.98
C VAL A 603 -14.18 -8.24 10.56
N GLN A 604 -15.38 -8.78 10.78
CA GLN A 604 -15.72 -10.15 10.42
C GLN A 604 -15.59 -10.38 8.92
N TYR A 605 -16.12 -9.47 8.10
CA TYR A 605 -15.98 -9.53 6.64
C TYR A 605 -14.50 -9.58 6.21
N ALA A 606 -13.71 -8.63 6.68
CA ALA A 606 -12.30 -8.52 6.29
C ALA A 606 -11.49 -9.77 6.72
N VAL A 607 -11.66 -10.23 7.96
CA VAL A 607 -10.89 -11.38 8.48
C VAL A 607 -11.35 -12.70 7.82
N GLU A 608 -12.64 -12.90 7.63
CA GLU A 608 -13.16 -14.11 6.96
C GLU A 608 -12.72 -14.17 5.49
N ARG A 609 -12.74 -13.03 4.79
CA ARG A 609 -12.18 -12.92 3.44
C ARG A 609 -10.68 -13.27 3.41
N ASN A 610 -9.90 -12.75 4.36
CA ASN A 610 -8.47 -13.09 4.43
C ASN A 610 -8.25 -14.59 4.71
N LEU A 611 -9.00 -15.20 5.62
CA LEU A 611 -8.92 -16.64 5.88
C LEU A 611 -9.27 -17.47 4.65
N TYR A 612 -10.29 -17.07 3.89
CA TYR A 612 -10.65 -17.70 2.62
C TYR A 612 -9.50 -17.60 1.62
N LEU A 613 -8.88 -16.42 1.47
CA LEU A 613 -7.76 -16.22 0.53
C LEU A 613 -6.50 -16.98 0.96
N ILE A 614 -6.22 -17.07 2.26
CA ILE A 614 -5.17 -17.95 2.82
C ILE A 614 -5.44 -19.41 2.41
N GLY A 615 -6.68 -19.86 2.57
CA GLY A 615 -7.08 -21.21 2.17
C GLY A 615 -6.84 -21.48 0.68
N LYS A 616 -7.23 -20.54 -0.18
CA LYS A 616 -6.99 -20.60 -1.63
C LYS A 616 -5.52 -20.61 -2.00
N ALA A 617 -4.72 -19.78 -1.32
CA ALA A 617 -3.27 -19.76 -1.53
C ALA A 617 -2.63 -21.10 -1.18
N PHE A 618 -3.01 -21.70 -0.06
CA PHE A 618 -2.55 -23.05 0.33
C PHE A 618 -3.03 -24.13 -0.65
N GLU A 619 -4.28 -24.13 -1.09
CA GLU A 619 -4.76 -25.08 -2.10
C GLU A 619 -3.92 -25.01 -3.37
N GLY A 620 -3.70 -23.80 -3.90
CA GLY A 620 -2.84 -23.58 -5.06
C GLY A 620 -1.38 -24.00 -4.83
N PHE A 621 -0.85 -23.78 -3.61
CA PHE A 621 0.48 -24.22 -3.22
C PHE A 621 0.60 -25.77 -3.24
N PHE A 622 -0.28 -26.48 -2.55
CA PHE A 622 -0.23 -27.95 -2.48
C PHE A 622 -0.42 -28.61 -3.84
N GLN A 623 -1.36 -28.09 -4.63
CA GLN A 623 -1.64 -28.59 -5.98
C GLN A 623 -0.41 -28.50 -6.90
N ASN A 624 0.36 -27.42 -6.77
CA ASN A 624 1.46 -27.11 -7.69
C ASN A 624 2.85 -27.36 -7.08
N PHE A 625 2.92 -27.92 -5.87
CA PHE A 625 4.20 -28.28 -5.27
C PHE A 625 4.93 -29.29 -6.18
N PRO A 626 6.23 -29.08 -6.49
CA PRO A 626 6.93 -29.91 -7.49
C PRO A 626 6.91 -31.40 -7.19
N ASN A 627 7.12 -31.77 -5.92
CA ASN A 627 6.96 -33.18 -5.48
C ASN A 627 5.51 -33.39 -5.02
N LYS A 628 4.74 -34.10 -5.83
CA LYS A 628 3.30 -34.30 -5.58
C LYS A 628 2.99 -35.07 -4.30
N VAL A 629 3.86 -36.01 -3.91
CA VAL A 629 3.71 -36.78 -2.67
C VAL A 629 3.86 -35.83 -1.46
N VAL A 630 4.92 -35.01 -1.44
CA VAL A 630 5.15 -34.04 -0.38
C VAL A 630 4.01 -33.03 -0.32
N GLY A 631 3.56 -32.49 -1.47
CA GLY A 631 2.41 -31.59 -1.54
C GLY A 631 1.14 -32.22 -0.96
N ALA A 632 0.86 -33.49 -1.24
CA ALA A 632 -0.28 -34.21 -0.69
C ALA A 632 -0.16 -34.45 0.83
N VAL A 633 1.04 -34.78 1.31
CA VAL A 633 1.29 -34.94 2.76
C VAL A 633 1.11 -33.62 3.49
N LEU A 634 1.72 -32.53 3.01
CA LEU A 634 1.57 -31.20 3.60
C LEU A 634 0.10 -30.77 3.66
N LYS A 635 -0.67 -31.01 2.58
CA LYS A 635 -2.11 -30.76 2.56
C LYS A 635 -2.83 -31.49 3.69
N ARG A 636 -2.51 -32.78 3.90
CA ARG A 636 -3.14 -33.60 4.94
C ARG A 636 -2.74 -33.18 6.36
N VAL A 637 -1.50 -32.72 6.53
CA VAL A 637 -1.02 -32.22 7.82
C VAL A 637 -1.70 -30.90 8.18
N VAL A 638 -1.77 -29.95 7.26
CA VAL A 638 -2.33 -28.60 7.54
C VAL A 638 -3.87 -28.62 7.49
N PHE A 639 -4.46 -29.35 6.55
CA PHE A 639 -5.91 -29.45 6.32
C PHE A 639 -6.37 -30.91 6.22
N PRO A 640 -6.37 -31.66 7.32
CA PRO A 640 -6.75 -33.09 7.30
C PRO A 640 -8.20 -33.30 6.82
N PHE A 641 -9.09 -32.34 7.08
CA PHE A 641 -10.50 -32.38 6.67
C PHE A 641 -10.81 -31.50 5.44
N GLY A 642 -9.76 -31.02 4.73
CA GLY A 642 -9.90 -30.07 3.63
C GLY A 642 -9.93 -28.63 4.09
N VAL A 643 -9.87 -27.69 3.11
CA VAL A 643 -9.95 -26.25 3.36
C VAL A 643 -11.41 -25.87 3.55
N GLY A 644 -11.78 -25.48 4.78
CA GLY A 644 -13.16 -25.18 5.16
C GLY A 644 -13.51 -23.68 5.20
N TYR A 645 -12.58 -22.79 4.85
CA TYR A 645 -12.82 -21.35 4.87
C TYR A 645 -13.68 -20.91 3.69
N LYS A 646 -14.68 -20.05 3.96
CA LYS A 646 -15.63 -19.53 2.99
C LYS A 646 -15.54 -18.01 2.93
N MET A 647 -16.02 -17.43 1.83
CA MET A 647 -16.27 -16.00 1.75
C MET A 647 -17.31 -15.60 2.81
N PRO A 648 -17.30 -14.31 3.25
CA PRO A 648 -18.33 -13.80 4.15
C PRO A 648 -19.74 -14.06 3.62
N ALA A 649 -20.68 -14.35 4.51
CA ALA A 649 -22.06 -14.68 4.15
C ALA A 649 -22.88 -13.42 3.79
N ASP A 650 -23.99 -13.60 3.08
CA ASP A 650 -24.85 -12.53 2.53
C ASP A 650 -25.44 -11.63 3.62
N ASP A 651 -25.80 -12.21 4.79
CA ASP A 651 -26.29 -11.44 5.94
C ASP A 651 -25.27 -10.39 6.41
N ARG A 652 -23.99 -10.71 6.30
CA ARG A 652 -22.91 -9.78 6.63
C ARG A 652 -22.78 -8.67 5.59
N CYS A 653 -22.91 -9.03 4.31
CA CYS A 653 -22.95 -8.04 3.23
C CYS A 653 -24.12 -7.07 3.42
N HIS A 654 -25.27 -7.59 3.78
CA HIS A 654 -26.46 -6.78 4.08
C HIS A 654 -26.23 -5.83 5.27
N ALA A 655 -25.65 -6.31 6.37
CA ALA A 655 -25.35 -5.48 7.54
C ALA A 655 -24.37 -4.33 7.22
N ILE A 656 -23.32 -4.61 6.46
CA ILE A 656 -22.35 -3.60 6.00
C ILE A 656 -23.05 -2.56 5.12
N CYS A 657 -23.85 -3.01 4.14
CA CYS A 657 -24.57 -2.14 3.23
C CYS A 657 -25.50 -1.17 3.97
N LEU A 658 -26.27 -1.68 4.94
CA LEU A 658 -27.14 -0.86 5.79
C LEU A 658 -26.34 0.20 6.57
N ALA A 659 -25.19 -0.18 7.13
CA ALA A 659 -24.33 0.76 7.88
C ALA A 659 -23.76 1.86 6.98
N MET A 660 -23.37 1.55 5.74
CA MET A 660 -22.83 2.53 4.79
C MET A 660 -23.90 3.49 4.25
N MET A 661 -25.16 3.04 4.15
CA MET A 661 -26.29 3.85 3.68
C MET A 661 -27.02 4.58 4.83
N LYS A 662 -26.49 4.58 6.04
CA LYS A 662 -27.07 5.25 7.20
C LYS A 662 -26.16 6.35 7.69
N PRO A 663 -26.65 7.62 7.83
CA PRO A 663 -25.89 8.66 8.50
C PRO A 663 -25.60 8.26 9.96
N GLY A 664 -24.45 8.64 10.48
CA GLY A 664 -24.11 8.42 11.86
C GLY A 664 -22.62 8.22 12.11
N GLU A 665 -22.24 8.14 13.37
CA GLU A 665 -20.87 8.12 13.86
C GLU A 665 -19.99 7.05 13.18
N PHE A 666 -20.52 5.85 12.98
CA PHE A 666 -19.76 4.78 12.34
C PHE A 666 -19.35 5.15 10.90
N ARG A 667 -20.32 5.62 10.09
CA ARG A 667 -20.05 6.02 8.69
C ARG A 667 -19.09 7.18 8.63
N ASP A 668 -19.24 8.17 9.54
CA ASP A 668 -18.35 9.33 9.63
C ASP A 668 -16.93 8.90 10.01
N ARG A 669 -16.78 7.96 10.93
CA ARG A 669 -15.46 7.41 11.34
C ARG A 669 -14.83 6.56 10.24
N LEU A 670 -15.60 5.67 9.58
CA LEU A 670 -15.10 4.84 8.47
C LEU A 670 -14.59 5.70 7.29
N THR A 671 -15.17 6.87 7.10
CA THR A 671 -14.88 7.76 5.97
C THR A 671 -14.26 9.09 6.40
N ALA A 672 -13.66 9.15 7.59
CA ALA A 672 -13.18 10.39 8.22
C ALA A 672 -12.16 11.17 7.36
N LEU A 673 -11.38 10.47 6.54
CA LEU A 673 -10.39 11.09 5.66
C LEU A 673 -10.94 11.53 4.30
N CYS A 674 -12.22 11.25 3.99
CA CYS A 674 -12.83 11.75 2.76
C CYS A 674 -13.10 13.25 2.85
N TYR A 675 -12.58 14.03 1.91
CA TYR A 675 -12.96 15.44 1.78
C TYR A 675 -14.43 15.56 1.36
N VAL A 676 -15.16 16.44 2.02
CA VAL A 676 -16.55 16.74 1.73
C VAL A 676 -16.67 18.27 1.65
N GLY A 677 -16.79 18.78 0.44
CA GLY A 677 -16.92 20.23 0.21
C GLY A 677 -18.19 20.82 0.81
N LYS A 678 -18.10 22.08 1.21
CA LYS A 678 -19.21 22.79 1.88
C LYS A 678 -20.22 23.38 0.92
N ASP A 679 -19.82 23.63 -0.34
CA ASP A 679 -20.66 24.22 -1.39
C ASP A 679 -21.15 23.18 -2.40
N ASP A 680 -22.06 23.58 -3.28
CA ASP A 680 -22.66 22.70 -4.30
C ASP A 680 -21.73 22.49 -5.52
N ALA A 681 -20.65 23.24 -5.62
CA ALA A 681 -19.63 23.05 -6.64
C ALA A 681 -18.77 21.80 -6.38
N ASP A 682 -18.66 21.39 -5.09
CA ASP A 682 -17.98 20.12 -4.75
C ASP A 682 -18.95 18.94 -4.93
N PRO A 683 -18.67 18.01 -5.85
CA PRO A 683 -19.60 16.92 -6.19
C PRO A 683 -19.77 15.90 -5.06
N VAL A 684 -18.77 15.73 -4.18
CA VAL A 684 -18.86 14.86 -3.00
C VAL A 684 -19.73 15.52 -1.95
N GLY A 685 -19.56 16.84 -1.72
CA GLY A 685 -20.39 17.63 -0.83
C GLY A 685 -21.85 17.67 -1.26
N LEU A 686 -22.11 17.87 -2.55
CA LEU A 686 -23.46 17.82 -3.13
C LEU A 686 -24.13 16.46 -2.91
N MET A 687 -23.44 15.36 -3.18
CA MET A 687 -23.95 14.01 -2.95
C MET A 687 -24.25 13.75 -1.48
N GLU A 688 -23.38 14.20 -0.57
CA GLU A 688 -23.59 14.05 0.86
C GLU A 688 -24.81 14.83 1.36
N ARG A 689 -24.98 16.09 0.93
CA ARG A 689 -26.17 16.90 1.27
C ARG A 689 -27.45 16.27 0.74
N ALA A 690 -27.44 15.80 -0.51
CA ALA A 690 -28.57 15.08 -1.08
C ALA A 690 -28.93 13.83 -0.28
N PHE A 691 -27.92 13.06 0.14
CA PHE A 691 -28.11 11.90 0.99
C PHE A 691 -28.75 12.27 2.34
N GLN A 692 -28.23 13.27 3.04
CA GLN A 692 -28.77 13.72 4.33
C GLN A 692 -30.21 14.24 4.17
N ALA A 693 -30.49 15.03 3.13
CA ALA A 693 -31.83 15.54 2.83
C ALA A 693 -32.82 14.38 2.57
N MET A 694 -32.45 13.40 1.73
CA MET A 694 -33.32 12.25 1.43
C MET A 694 -33.58 11.37 2.66
N VAL A 695 -32.59 11.20 3.54
CA VAL A 695 -32.78 10.47 4.81
C VAL A 695 -33.75 11.22 5.72
N SER A 696 -33.66 12.57 5.81
CA SER A 696 -34.50 13.39 6.67
C SER A 696 -35.98 13.36 6.27
N VAL A 697 -36.28 13.17 4.98
CA VAL A 697 -37.66 13.13 4.46
C VAL A 697 -38.23 11.72 4.33
N GLN A 698 -37.46 10.67 4.68
CA GLN A 698 -37.94 9.28 4.65
C GLN A 698 -39.28 9.04 5.39
N PRO A 699 -39.55 9.67 6.57
CA PRO A 699 -40.86 9.53 7.22
C PRO A 699 -42.01 10.02 6.34
N TYR A 700 -41.81 11.10 5.57
CA TYR A 700 -42.82 11.67 4.68
C TYR A 700 -43.05 10.78 3.45
N GLU A 701 -42.00 10.22 2.87
CA GLU A 701 -42.12 9.20 1.80
C GLU A 701 -42.93 7.98 2.28
N LYS A 702 -42.71 7.53 3.52
CA LYS A 702 -43.49 6.44 4.10
C LYS A 702 -44.98 6.78 4.22
N LYS A 703 -45.36 8.01 4.60
CA LYS A 703 -46.73 8.48 4.62
C LYS A 703 -47.39 8.38 3.24
N LEU A 704 -46.68 8.85 2.19
CA LEU A 704 -47.16 8.76 0.81
C LEU A 704 -47.38 7.32 0.37
N VAL A 705 -46.42 6.43 0.59
CA VAL A 705 -46.52 5.01 0.25
C VAL A 705 -47.67 4.33 0.99
N GLN A 706 -47.87 4.66 2.26
CA GLN A 706 -48.97 4.11 3.05
C GLN A 706 -50.34 4.58 2.51
N ALA A 707 -50.45 5.87 2.20
CA ALA A 707 -51.70 6.42 1.63
C ALA A 707 -52.02 5.84 0.23
N GLN A 708 -50.99 5.58 -0.58
CA GLN A 708 -51.14 4.87 -1.87
C GLN A 708 -51.62 3.40 -1.68
N LYS A 709 -51.10 2.68 -0.67
CA LYS A 709 -51.57 1.33 -0.32
C LYS A 709 -53.01 1.31 0.14
N GLU A 710 -53.43 2.33 0.88
CA GLU A 710 -54.79 2.52 1.38
C GLU A 710 -55.76 3.04 0.31
N GLY A 711 -55.29 3.33 -0.90
CA GLY A 711 -56.14 3.86 -1.97
C GLY A 711 -56.52 5.33 -1.82
N LYS A 712 -55.91 6.07 -0.85
CA LYS A 712 -56.17 7.49 -0.62
C LYS A 712 -55.40 8.37 -1.63
N LEU A 713 -54.32 7.85 -2.22
CA LEU A 713 -53.52 8.52 -3.24
C LEU A 713 -53.34 7.61 -4.45
N PRO A 714 -53.25 8.16 -5.67
CA PRO A 714 -52.96 7.39 -6.89
C PRO A 714 -51.59 6.69 -6.81
N ARG A 715 -51.52 5.47 -7.35
CA ARG A 715 -50.29 4.66 -7.35
C ARG A 715 -49.26 5.09 -8.37
N LYS A 716 -49.70 5.68 -9.50
CA LYS A 716 -48.82 6.15 -10.60
C LYS A 716 -49.07 7.63 -10.80
N MET A 717 -48.20 8.46 -10.25
CA MET A 717 -48.25 9.91 -10.34
C MET A 717 -46.85 10.47 -10.16
N ALA A 718 -46.49 11.56 -10.86
CA ALA A 718 -45.21 12.26 -10.66
C ALA A 718 -45.12 12.83 -9.23
N LEU A 719 -43.93 12.90 -8.64
CA LEU A 719 -43.77 13.31 -7.24
C LEU A 719 -44.38 14.68 -6.94
N PRO A 720 -44.22 15.74 -7.76
CA PRO A 720 -44.84 17.05 -7.47
C PRO A 720 -46.38 16.97 -7.40
N GLU A 721 -46.99 16.25 -8.32
CA GLU A 721 -48.44 16.06 -8.36
C GLU A 721 -48.92 15.20 -7.17
N LEU A 722 -48.18 14.14 -6.84
CA LEU A 722 -48.45 13.28 -5.68
C LEU A 722 -48.40 14.06 -4.37
N VAL A 723 -47.40 14.96 -4.20
CA VAL A 723 -47.25 15.82 -3.05
C VAL A 723 -48.39 16.81 -2.96
N ALA A 724 -48.82 17.43 -4.09
CA ALA A 724 -49.95 18.32 -4.14
C ALA A 724 -51.28 17.62 -3.74
N ALA A 725 -51.49 16.39 -4.23
CA ALA A 725 -52.65 15.53 -3.86
C ALA A 725 -52.61 15.15 -2.36
N ALA A 726 -51.42 14.84 -1.83
CA ALA A 726 -51.27 14.51 -0.43
C ALA A 726 -51.48 15.72 0.50
N LEU A 727 -51.11 16.92 0.05
CA LEU A 727 -51.38 18.16 0.74
C LEU A 727 -52.90 18.44 0.79
N ALA A 728 -53.60 18.32 -0.37
CA ALA A 728 -55.03 18.47 -0.49
C ALA A 728 -55.81 17.46 0.37
N ALA A 729 -55.32 16.23 0.49
CA ALA A 729 -55.86 15.17 1.33
C ALA A 729 -55.46 15.26 2.82
N SER A 730 -54.72 16.28 3.22
CA SER A 730 -54.18 16.47 4.59
C SER A 730 -53.32 15.30 5.10
N ILE A 731 -52.66 14.58 4.19
CA ILE A 731 -51.71 13.49 4.49
C ILE A 731 -50.34 14.06 4.86
N LEU A 732 -49.94 15.14 4.17
CA LEU A 732 -48.75 15.93 4.48
C LEU A 732 -49.12 17.34 4.92
N SER A 733 -48.37 17.92 5.85
CA SER A 733 -48.41 19.34 6.11
C SER A 733 -47.65 20.14 5.01
N LYS A 734 -47.84 21.42 4.96
CA LYS A 734 -47.13 22.30 4.01
C LYS A 734 -45.62 22.22 4.19
N ASP A 735 -45.13 22.26 5.44
CA ASP A 735 -43.70 22.10 5.76
C ASP A 735 -43.11 20.75 5.30
N GLU A 736 -43.85 19.66 5.52
CA GLU A 736 -43.43 18.33 5.07
C GLU A 736 -43.38 18.23 3.54
N ALA A 737 -44.35 18.84 2.86
CA ALA A 737 -44.41 18.88 1.40
C ALA A 737 -43.23 19.66 0.81
N ASP A 738 -42.97 20.86 1.35
CA ASP A 738 -41.87 21.70 0.91
C ASP A 738 -40.52 21.08 1.13
N LYS A 739 -40.27 20.45 2.28
CA LYS A 739 -39.07 19.68 2.58
C LYS A 739 -38.86 18.50 1.63
N LEU A 740 -39.95 17.78 1.32
CA LEU A 740 -39.87 16.62 0.42
C LEU A 740 -39.50 17.04 -1.01
N LEU A 741 -40.11 18.12 -1.51
CA LEU A 741 -39.81 18.65 -2.84
C LEU A 741 -38.38 19.21 -2.92
N ALA A 742 -37.93 19.93 -1.88
CA ALA A 742 -36.56 20.44 -1.80
C ALA A 742 -35.52 19.30 -1.78
N ALA A 743 -35.78 18.24 -1.00
CA ALA A 743 -34.88 17.08 -0.96
C ALA A 743 -34.85 16.34 -2.30
N ASP A 744 -35.96 16.23 -3.00
CA ASP A 744 -36.00 15.58 -4.32
C ASP A 744 -35.29 16.41 -5.39
N ALA A 745 -35.41 17.75 -5.34
CA ALA A 745 -34.65 18.65 -6.24
C ALA A 745 -33.14 18.50 -6.02
N LEU A 746 -32.68 18.47 -4.77
CA LEU A 746 -31.26 18.26 -4.45
C LEU A 746 -30.78 16.85 -4.86
N ARG A 747 -31.61 15.83 -4.64
CA ARG A 747 -31.38 14.46 -5.13
C ARG A 747 -31.20 14.44 -6.66
N TYR A 748 -32.11 15.12 -7.36
CA TYR A 748 -32.10 15.16 -8.81
C TYR A 748 -30.80 15.82 -9.34
N GLU A 749 -30.38 16.92 -8.74
CA GLU A 749 -29.11 17.59 -9.07
C GLU A 749 -27.89 16.69 -8.81
N ALA A 750 -27.85 16.03 -7.65
CA ALA A 750 -26.71 15.19 -7.26
C ALA A 750 -26.50 13.95 -8.16
N ILE A 751 -27.55 13.48 -8.84
CA ILE A 751 -27.44 12.31 -9.76
C ILE A 751 -27.20 12.71 -11.21
N GLN A 752 -27.11 14.02 -11.53
CA GLN A 752 -26.82 14.47 -12.88
C GLN A 752 -25.36 14.22 -13.28
N VAL A 753 -25.12 14.24 -14.57
CA VAL A 753 -23.80 14.30 -15.21
C VAL A 753 -23.60 15.66 -15.86
N ASP A 754 -22.37 15.99 -16.18
CA ASP A 754 -22.05 17.22 -16.89
C ASP A 754 -22.41 17.12 -18.37
N ASN A 755 -22.89 18.21 -18.94
CA ASN A 755 -23.12 18.41 -20.36
C ASN A 755 -22.24 19.57 -20.83
N PHE A 756 -21.49 19.34 -21.87
CA PHE A 756 -20.63 20.35 -22.49
C PHE A 756 -21.25 20.82 -23.81
N ALA A 757 -21.39 22.12 -23.97
CA ALA A 757 -21.86 22.70 -25.22
C ALA A 757 -20.82 22.46 -26.35
N PRO A 758 -21.24 22.52 -27.61
CA PRO A 758 -20.30 22.44 -28.73
C PRO A 758 -19.19 23.49 -28.63
N GLY A 759 -17.93 23.05 -28.62
CA GLY A 759 -16.75 23.90 -28.49
C GLY A 759 -16.25 24.11 -27.04
N GLU A 760 -16.95 23.66 -26.00
CA GLU A 760 -16.46 23.73 -24.60
C GLU A 760 -15.33 22.73 -24.32
N LEU A 761 -15.30 21.59 -25.01
CA LEU A 761 -14.17 20.65 -24.93
C LEU A 761 -13.32 20.81 -26.19
N GLU A 762 -12.04 21.10 -26.01
CA GLU A 762 -11.08 21.21 -27.12
C GLU A 762 -11.01 19.90 -27.93
N GLY A 763 -11.04 20.02 -29.27
CA GLY A 763 -10.96 18.88 -30.20
C GLY A 763 -12.28 18.19 -30.48
N PHE A 764 -13.40 18.62 -29.90
CA PHE A 764 -14.72 18.15 -30.33
C PHE A 764 -15.10 18.83 -31.65
N SER A 765 -15.40 18.02 -32.69
CA SER A 765 -15.95 18.51 -33.93
C SER A 765 -17.30 19.18 -33.66
N GLN A 766 -17.56 20.31 -34.35
CA GLN A 766 -18.87 20.94 -34.36
C GLN A 766 -19.92 19.89 -34.74
N PRO A 767 -21.07 19.80 -34.06
CA PRO A 767 -22.12 18.89 -34.47
C PRO A 767 -22.53 19.28 -35.92
N HIS A 768 -22.66 18.27 -36.77
CA HIS A 768 -23.34 18.52 -38.05
C HIS A 768 -24.69 19.14 -37.72
N LYS A 769 -24.97 20.30 -38.35
CA LYS A 769 -26.34 20.87 -38.30
C LYS A 769 -27.27 19.79 -38.83
N VAL A 770 -28.02 19.17 -37.96
CA VAL A 770 -29.18 18.38 -38.34
C VAL A 770 -30.23 19.43 -38.71
N ASP A 771 -30.42 19.64 -40.04
CA ASP A 771 -31.57 20.38 -40.51
C ASP A 771 -32.80 19.57 -40.08
N HIS A 772 -33.43 19.97 -38.99
CA HIS A 772 -34.78 19.54 -38.70
C HIS A 772 -35.66 20.14 -39.80
N ALA A 773 -35.77 19.40 -40.92
CA ALA A 773 -36.82 19.66 -41.88
C ALA A 773 -38.15 19.52 -41.12
N ALA A 774 -38.93 20.60 -41.14
CA ALA A 774 -40.19 20.82 -40.48
C ALA A 774 -41.24 19.75 -40.80
#